data_5f748e1b95b6c4f0db60546416d6a335
#
_entry.id   5f748e1b95b6c4f0db60546416d6a335
#
_cell.length_a   1.000
_cell.length_b   1.000
_cell.length_c   1.000
_cell.angle_alpha   90.00
_cell.angle_beta   90.00
_cell.angle_gamma   90.00
#
_symmetry.space_group_name_H-M   'P 1'
#
loop_
_entity.id
_entity.type
_entity.pdbx_description
1 polymer ?
#
loop_
_entity_poly.entity_id
_entity_poly.type
_entity_poly.pdbx_seq_one_letter_code
_entity_poly.pdbx_strand_id
1 'polypeptide(L)'
;MTLLVTEARPDPLASEIAVEQAHVDLVYARLGEATRSAQQVATAGRSLHSSDRESYVREEDGTRLYERDVFAFQSAKRLAVLDAEHEGLVFGRLDRTDGEVRYVGRIGVRDEDYEPLVIDWRAPAAEPFYRATPTQPMQVVRRRVLRCQGPTVVGIEDDLLDSENADGGLVVIGEGALMAALSRARGHQMRDIVATIQAEQDEAIRAPYQGFTLISGGPGTGKTVVGLHRAAYLLYSNRRRFESGGVLVVGPSRVFLNYIERVLPSLGEESVTLRSMGSVPSDVLAVTGERVDDAPTAAVKGSLRMLPVLKRLVLEPLADQPLELRVVVQGQVLVLRSGQLAGIRRDVLSHHKLNAGREAAEKALLNALWRSRPREVDMERDEFDDVVTSLASFTTFGHAWWPSVSATSALRRLSDPALAARLSEGSLERAEAELLSAGTADLDRLGPTVADAALLDELVHLLGPVPAPPEENETSLFLDADSEYAEIVTTADRLSVQREVDPFDLPHRTYAHVLIDEAQDVTPMQWRMLRRRGASASWTIVGDGAQSSWPDAAEADRALREIIGTAPVRRFRMSTNYRSPAEVFDLASRVVVEAYPEADLPTAVRSTGVEPLLAVAQDLRRDVVEQVRALLGQVDGTVGVVCPPSRRDTVLADLEGAALDGADRIAVVTSLESKGLEYDGVLVVTPDDVVAESPGGVRSLYVSLTRPTQRLVTLDEGRPGRWRPAGA
;
A
#
# COMPACT_ATOMS: atom_id res chain seq x y z
N MET A 1 -57.91 -17.56 17.64
CA MET A 1 -56.48 -17.80 17.91
C MET A 1 -55.69 -16.97 16.92
N THR A 2 -55.50 -15.70 17.27
CA THR A 2 -54.88 -14.68 16.41
C THR A 2 -53.37 -14.79 16.56
N LEU A 3 -52.69 -15.17 15.49
CA LEU A 3 -51.25 -15.16 15.40
C LEU A 3 -50.79 -13.70 15.42
N LEU A 4 -50.16 -13.30 16.52
CA LEU A 4 -49.40 -12.07 16.60
C LEU A 4 -48.14 -12.27 15.71
N VAL A 5 -48.15 -11.67 14.54
CA VAL A 5 -46.96 -11.46 13.72
C VAL A 5 -46.12 -10.48 14.51
N THR A 6 -45.03 -10.96 15.12
CA THR A 6 -44.00 -10.12 15.68
C THR A 6 -43.29 -9.44 14.50
N GLU A 7 -43.63 -8.18 14.24
CA GLU A 7 -42.82 -7.35 13.33
C GLU A 7 -41.38 -7.36 13.84
N ALA A 8 -40.47 -7.94 13.05
CA ALA A 8 -39.03 -7.84 13.29
C ALA A 8 -38.69 -6.35 13.34
N ARG A 9 -38.05 -5.90 14.44
CA ARG A 9 -37.52 -4.55 14.51
C ARG A 9 -36.56 -4.38 13.33
N PRO A 10 -36.71 -3.31 12.52
CA PRO A 10 -35.81 -3.06 11.42
C PRO A 10 -34.38 -2.95 11.97
N ASP A 11 -33.41 -3.53 11.26
CA ASP A 11 -31.99 -3.40 11.56
C ASP A 11 -31.65 -1.90 11.60
N PRO A 12 -31.15 -1.36 12.72
CA PRO A 12 -30.79 0.05 12.83
C PRO A 12 -29.82 0.52 11.74
N LEU A 13 -28.87 -0.34 11.33
CA LEU A 13 -27.92 -0.05 10.27
C LEU A 13 -28.63 0.10 8.92
N ALA A 14 -29.51 -0.83 8.57
CA ALA A 14 -30.26 -0.79 7.31
C ALA A 14 -31.17 0.45 7.24
N SER A 15 -31.77 0.86 8.37
CA SER A 15 -32.61 2.07 8.45
C SER A 15 -31.78 3.34 8.23
N GLU A 16 -30.61 3.45 8.87
CA GLU A 16 -29.72 4.60 8.70
C GLU A 16 -29.13 4.67 7.28
N ILE A 17 -28.74 3.54 6.70
CA ILE A 17 -28.29 3.48 5.29
C ILE A 17 -29.39 3.97 4.35
N ALA A 18 -30.65 3.62 4.58
CA ALA A 18 -31.76 4.08 3.74
C ALA A 18 -31.96 5.61 3.79
N VAL A 19 -31.73 6.22 4.94
CA VAL A 19 -31.78 7.69 5.09
C VAL A 19 -30.67 8.35 4.27
N GLU A 20 -29.44 7.83 4.37
CA GLU A 20 -28.30 8.38 3.61
C GLU A 20 -28.45 8.12 2.10
N GLN A 21 -28.98 6.96 1.69
CA GLN A 21 -29.24 6.64 0.29
C GLN A 21 -30.20 7.64 -0.36
N ALA A 22 -31.27 8.01 0.34
CA ALA A 22 -32.20 8.99 -0.18
C ALA A 22 -31.55 10.37 -0.48
N HIS A 23 -30.61 10.79 0.36
CA HIS A 23 -29.85 12.03 0.11
C HIS A 23 -28.87 11.87 -1.06
N VAL A 24 -28.14 10.76 -1.11
CA VAL A 24 -27.23 10.44 -2.20
C VAL A 24 -27.97 10.40 -3.54
N ASP A 25 -29.14 9.76 -3.60
CA ASP A 25 -29.98 9.71 -4.81
C ASP A 25 -30.35 11.14 -5.29
N LEU A 26 -30.70 12.03 -4.38
CA LEU A 26 -30.99 13.42 -4.69
C LEU A 26 -29.77 14.14 -5.30
N VAL A 27 -28.60 13.93 -4.72
CA VAL A 27 -27.34 14.52 -5.20
C VAL A 27 -27.01 14.03 -6.60
N TYR A 28 -27.10 12.72 -6.86
CA TYR A 28 -26.83 12.16 -8.20
C TYR A 28 -27.87 12.55 -9.25
N ALA A 29 -29.14 12.69 -8.87
CA ALA A 29 -30.17 13.22 -9.76
C ALA A 29 -29.82 14.64 -10.21
N ARG A 30 -29.40 15.50 -9.28
CA ARG A 30 -29.01 16.88 -9.56
C ARG A 30 -27.72 16.96 -10.39
N LEU A 31 -26.76 16.10 -10.11
CA LEU A 31 -25.53 15.98 -10.91
C LEU A 31 -25.86 15.60 -12.36
N GLY A 32 -26.75 14.63 -12.57
CA GLY A 32 -27.22 14.23 -13.90
C GLY A 32 -27.91 15.36 -14.68
N GLU A 33 -28.65 16.25 -14.00
CA GLU A 33 -29.23 17.44 -14.60
C GLU A 33 -28.14 18.47 -15.00
N ALA A 34 -27.19 18.72 -14.13
CA ALA A 34 -26.05 19.60 -14.39
C ALA A 34 -25.20 19.11 -15.57
N THR A 35 -24.96 17.81 -15.65
CA THR A 35 -24.21 17.17 -16.75
C THR A 35 -24.96 17.30 -18.07
N ARG A 36 -26.26 17.02 -18.10
CA ARG A 36 -27.09 17.19 -19.30
C ARG A 36 -27.11 18.65 -19.78
N SER A 37 -27.23 19.60 -18.86
CA SER A 37 -27.17 21.03 -19.18
C SER A 37 -25.82 21.44 -19.77
N ALA A 38 -24.72 20.97 -19.18
CA ALA A 38 -23.36 21.23 -19.69
C ALA A 38 -23.15 20.61 -21.10
N GLN A 39 -23.65 19.41 -21.35
CA GLN A 39 -23.62 18.75 -22.66
C GLN A 39 -24.42 19.49 -23.72
N GLN A 40 -25.60 20.01 -23.35
CA GLN A 40 -26.43 20.82 -24.25
C GLN A 40 -25.71 22.12 -24.65
N VAL A 41 -25.09 22.80 -23.70
CA VAL A 41 -24.29 24.03 -23.95
C VAL A 41 -23.09 23.70 -24.85
N ALA A 42 -22.37 22.60 -24.59
CA ALA A 42 -21.26 22.18 -25.43
C ALA A 42 -21.67 21.76 -26.85
N THR A 43 -22.88 21.21 -27.00
CA THR A 43 -23.43 20.82 -28.31
C THR A 43 -23.96 22.04 -29.07
N ALA A 44 -24.62 22.99 -28.41
CA ALA A 44 -25.06 24.25 -28.97
C ALA A 44 -23.86 25.12 -29.44
N GLY A 45 -22.76 25.12 -28.67
CA GLY A 45 -21.51 25.77 -29.07
C GLY A 45 -20.89 25.15 -30.32
N ARG A 46 -21.01 23.79 -30.50
CA ARG A 46 -20.55 23.08 -31.72
C ARG A 46 -21.47 23.31 -32.93
N SER A 47 -22.78 23.39 -32.74
CA SER A 47 -23.74 23.60 -33.83
C SER A 47 -23.68 25.00 -34.40
N LEU A 48 -23.42 26.04 -33.61
CA LEU A 48 -23.12 27.37 -34.06
C LEU A 48 -21.86 27.39 -34.96
N HIS A 49 -21.01 26.41 -34.83
CA HIS A 49 -19.76 26.27 -35.58
C HIS A 49 -19.93 25.69 -36.99
N SER A 50 -20.94 24.86 -37.22
CA SER A 50 -21.18 24.29 -38.56
C SER A 50 -21.87 25.26 -39.53
N SER A 51 -22.54 26.29 -39.02
CA SER A 51 -23.25 27.26 -39.83
C SER A 51 -22.40 28.44 -40.33
N ASP A 52 -21.23 28.71 -39.69
CA ASP A 52 -20.39 29.86 -40.03
C ASP A 52 -19.21 29.54 -40.99
N ARG A 53 -19.11 28.29 -41.51
CA ARG A 53 -18.03 27.93 -42.47
C ARG A 53 -18.16 28.56 -43.85
N GLU A 54 -19.20 29.33 -44.13
CA GLU A 54 -19.43 29.93 -45.45
C GLU A 54 -19.24 31.46 -45.50
N SER A 55 -18.71 32.15 -44.50
CA SER A 55 -18.57 33.60 -44.50
C SER A 55 -17.14 34.06 -44.16
N TYR A 56 -16.61 34.94 -45.04
CA TYR A 56 -15.26 35.56 -45.02
C TYR A 56 -14.80 36.05 -43.64
N VAL A 57 -13.57 35.67 -43.23
CA VAL A 57 -12.89 36.06 -42.00
C VAL A 57 -12.55 37.56 -41.99
N ARG A 58 -13.04 38.32 -41.05
CA ARG A 58 -12.60 39.71 -40.74
C ARG A 58 -11.74 39.71 -39.45
N GLU A 59 -10.75 40.61 -39.38
CA GLU A 59 -9.78 40.73 -38.27
C GLU A 59 -10.37 40.90 -36.83
N GLU A 60 -11.65 41.18 -36.71
CA GLU A 60 -12.36 41.29 -35.44
C GLU A 60 -12.75 39.91 -34.82
N ASP A 61 -12.55 38.81 -35.54
CA ASP A 61 -12.96 37.47 -35.13
C ASP A 61 -11.93 36.75 -34.22
N GLY A 62 -10.68 37.25 -34.11
CA GLY A 62 -9.64 36.64 -33.28
C GLY A 62 -9.99 36.58 -31.78
N THR A 63 -10.63 37.66 -31.25
CA THR A 63 -11.03 37.70 -29.83
C THR A 63 -12.21 36.76 -29.55
N ARG A 64 -13.16 36.66 -30.50
CA ARG A 64 -14.31 35.76 -30.39
C ARG A 64 -13.91 34.29 -30.51
N LEU A 65 -12.91 33.98 -31.33
CA LEU A 65 -12.33 32.65 -31.43
C LEU A 65 -11.64 32.25 -30.13
N TYR A 66 -10.88 33.15 -29.52
CA TYR A 66 -10.20 32.94 -28.26
C TYR A 66 -11.20 32.74 -27.09
N GLU A 67 -12.21 33.62 -26.98
CA GLU A 67 -13.26 33.49 -25.97
C GLU A 67 -14.03 32.16 -26.11
N ARG A 68 -14.30 31.72 -27.33
CA ARG A 68 -14.98 30.48 -27.64
C ARG A 68 -14.13 29.25 -27.27
N ASP A 69 -12.83 29.26 -27.59
CA ASP A 69 -11.92 28.16 -27.28
C ASP A 69 -11.71 28.03 -25.76
N VAL A 70 -11.64 29.15 -25.06
CA VAL A 70 -11.63 29.19 -23.57
C VAL A 70 -12.94 28.66 -23.01
N PHE A 71 -14.11 28.98 -23.60
CA PHE A 71 -15.40 28.48 -23.14
C PHE A 71 -15.59 26.98 -23.42
N ALA A 72 -15.16 26.50 -24.59
CA ALA A 72 -15.18 25.10 -24.94
C ALA A 72 -14.23 24.30 -24.06
N PHE A 73 -13.04 24.82 -23.78
CA PHE A 73 -12.06 24.20 -22.88
C PHE A 73 -12.57 24.14 -21.44
N GLN A 74 -13.18 25.21 -20.93
CA GLN A 74 -13.78 25.22 -19.58
C GLN A 74 -14.98 24.26 -19.48
N SER A 75 -15.81 24.19 -20.52
CA SER A 75 -16.95 23.26 -20.56
C SER A 75 -16.47 21.79 -20.64
N ALA A 76 -15.46 21.50 -21.44
CA ALA A 76 -14.84 20.18 -21.55
C ALA A 76 -14.14 19.78 -20.23
N LYS A 77 -13.44 20.71 -19.59
CA LYS A 77 -12.82 20.51 -18.28
C LYS A 77 -13.87 20.25 -17.19
N ARG A 78 -15.00 20.97 -17.23
CA ARG A 78 -16.11 20.78 -16.30
C ARG A 78 -16.79 19.41 -16.49
N LEU A 79 -16.98 18.98 -17.75
CA LEU A 79 -17.51 17.64 -18.06
C LEU A 79 -16.54 16.54 -17.63
N ALA A 80 -15.24 16.71 -17.85
CA ALA A 80 -14.23 15.74 -17.43
C ALA A 80 -14.16 15.58 -15.90
N VAL A 81 -14.31 16.69 -15.15
CA VAL A 81 -14.39 16.66 -13.68
C VAL A 81 -15.68 15.97 -13.23
N LEU A 82 -16.82 16.24 -13.87
CA LEU A 82 -18.09 15.61 -13.54
C LEU A 82 -18.10 14.11 -13.85
N ASP A 83 -17.44 13.66 -14.93
CA ASP A 83 -17.32 12.25 -15.30
C ASP A 83 -16.31 11.48 -14.42
N ALA A 84 -15.21 12.11 -14.03
CA ALA A 84 -14.16 11.46 -13.23
C ALA A 84 -14.60 11.24 -11.76
N GLU A 85 -15.54 12.01 -11.24
CA GLU A 85 -15.92 11.99 -9.82
C GLU A 85 -17.29 11.31 -9.56
N HIS A 86 -17.78 10.52 -10.51
CA HIS A 86 -19.03 9.75 -10.34
C HIS A 86 -18.95 8.68 -9.25
N GLU A 87 -17.76 8.24 -8.85
CA GLU A 87 -17.58 7.20 -7.87
C GLU A 87 -17.39 7.78 -6.46
N GLY A 88 -18.36 7.51 -5.56
CA GLY A 88 -18.27 7.93 -4.17
C GLY A 88 -18.29 9.46 -3.98
N LEU A 89 -19.13 10.15 -4.73
CA LEU A 89 -19.23 11.63 -4.71
C LEU A 89 -19.47 12.20 -3.30
N VAL A 90 -20.38 11.60 -2.53
CA VAL A 90 -20.68 11.98 -1.14
C VAL A 90 -20.02 10.98 -0.22
N PHE A 91 -19.18 11.43 0.69
CA PHE A 91 -18.46 10.54 1.60
C PHE A 91 -18.58 10.92 3.09
N GLY A 92 -19.19 12.05 3.39
CA GLY A 92 -19.28 12.50 4.76
C GLY A 92 -20.56 13.25 5.09
N ARG A 93 -20.97 13.18 6.37
CA ARG A 93 -22.05 13.96 6.96
C ARG A 93 -21.61 14.48 8.32
N LEU A 94 -21.95 15.72 8.60
CA LEU A 94 -21.76 16.39 9.89
C LEU A 94 -23.12 16.76 10.46
N ASP A 95 -23.44 16.23 11.62
CA ASP A 95 -24.57 16.69 12.43
C ASP A 95 -24.07 17.73 13.42
N ARG A 96 -24.57 18.94 13.35
CA ARG A 96 -24.08 20.08 14.13
C ARG A 96 -24.95 20.33 15.38
N THR A 97 -24.37 21.04 16.33
CA THR A 97 -25.05 21.40 17.60
C THR A 97 -26.24 22.34 17.42
N ASP A 98 -26.29 23.08 16.28
CA ASP A 98 -27.41 23.95 15.91
C ASP A 98 -28.54 23.21 15.17
N GLY A 99 -28.40 21.87 14.98
CA GLY A 99 -29.35 21.01 14.25
C GLY A 99 -29.15 21.02 12.73
N GLU A 100 -28.20 21.80 12.21
CA GLU A 100 -27.85 21.79 10.79
C GLU A 100 -27.15 20.48 10.43
N VAL A 101 -27.54 19.88 9.28
CA VAL A 101 -26.87 18.73 8.69
C VAL A 101 -26.09 19.18 7.46
N ARG A 102 -24.81 18.84 7.38
CA ARG A 102 -23.96 19.16 6.23
C ARG A 102 -23.38 17.90 5.65
N TYR A 103 -23.53 17.73 4.34
CA TYR A 103 -22.87 16.67 3.61
C TYR A 103 -21.59 17.16 2.96
N VAL A 104 -20.55 16.35 3.02
CA VAL A 104 -19.23 16.61 2.46
C VAL A 104 -18.96 15.64 1.33
N GLY A 105 -18.44 16.14 0.22
CA GLY A 105 -18.19 15.34 -0.96
C GLY A 105 -17.00 15.84 -1.76
N ARG A 106 -16.71 15.13 -2.86
CA ARG A 106 -15.56 15.44 -3.74
C ARG A 106 -15.73 16.76 -4.48
N ILE A 107 -16.95 17.08 -4.84
CA ILE A 107 -17.34 18.38 -5.44
C ILE A 107 -18.54 18.97 -4.72
N GLY A 108 -18.68 20.30 -4.80
CA GLY A 108 -19.86 21.01 -4.31
C GLY A 108 -21.04 20.83 -5.27
N VAL A 109 -22.17 20.37 -4.74
CA VAL A 109 -23.43 20.26 -5.47
C VAL A 109 -24.47 21.14 -4.78
N ARG A 110 -25.23 21.91 -5.56
CA ARG A 110 -26.29 22.82 -5.08
C ARG A 110 -27.62 22.42 -5.69
N ASP A 111 -28.70 22.66 -4.95
CA ASP A 111 -30.06 22.51 -5.44
C ASP A 111 -30.48 23.65 -6.38
N GLU A 112 -31.76 23.76 -6.70
CA GLU A 112 -32.33 24.81 -7.56
C GLU A 112 -32.34 26.17 -6.91
N ASP A 113 -32.41 26.22 -5.59
CA ASP A 113 -32.40 27.43 -4.78
C ASP A 113 -30.97 27.88 -4.41
N TYR A 114 -29.94 27.24 -4.98
CA TYR A 114 -28.52 27.44 -4.70
C TYR A 114 -28.06 27.04 -3.29
N GLU A 115 -28.88 26.30 -2.53
CA GLU A 115 -28.49 25.76 -1.25
C GLU A 115 -27.55 24.55 -1.43
N PRO A 116 -26.54 24.36 -0.59
CA PRO A 116 -25.57 23.30 -0.74
C PRO A 116 -26.17 21.94 -0.34
N LEU A 117 -26.38 21.06 -1.31
CA LEU A 117 -26.67 19.65 -1.07
C LEU A 117 -25.41 18.89 -0.63
N VAL A 118 -24.26 19.26 -1.20
CA VAL A 118 -22.94 18.72 -0.84
C VAL A 118 -21.93 19.86 -0.83
N ILE A 119 -21.16 19.95 0.23
CA ILE A 119 -20.04 20.89 0.37
C ILE A 119 -18.80 20.22 -0.19
N ASP A 120 -18.10 20.92 -1.08
CA ASP A 120 -16.77 20.49 -1.55
C ASP A 120 -15.83 20.34 -0.34
N TRP A 121 -15.19 19.20 -0.20
CA TRP A 121 -14.29 18.90 0.91
C TRP A 121 -13.17 19.94 1.08
N ARG A 122 -12.86 20.66 0.02
CA ARG A 122 -11.84 21.71 -0.02
C ARG A 122 -12.32 23.03 0.59
N ALA A 123 -13.62 23.18 0.77
CA ALA A 123 -14.17 24.41 1.30
C ALA A 123 -13.91 24.54 2.81
N PRO A 124 -13.71 25.77 3.34
CA PRO A 124 -13.58 25.99 4.78
C PRO A 124 -14.75 25.43 5.60
N ALA A 125 -15.95 25.36 5.02
CA ALA A 125 -17.13 24.80 5.67
C ALA A 125 -17.02 23.27 5.93
N ALA A 126 -16.14 22.55 5.21
CA ALA A 126 -15.83 21.14 5.43
C ALA A 126 -14.71 20.93 6.46
N GLU A 127 -14.03 21.97 6.93
CA GLU A 127 -12.94 21.87 7.90
C GLU A 127 -13.27 21.01 9.13
N PRO A 128 -14.48 21.10 9.74
CA PRO A 128 -14.81 20.28 10.89
C PRO A 128 -14.81 18.77 10.61
N PHE A 129 -15.07 18.35 9.36
CA PHE A 129 -15.03 16.93 9.00
C PHE A 129 -13.63 16.31 9.23
N TYR A 130 -12.56 17.10 9.01
CA TYR A 130 -11.18 16.66 9.13
C TYR A 130 -10.52 17.02 10.46
N ARG A 131 -10.97 18.13 11.07
CA ARG A 131 -10.28 18.71 12.22
C ARG A 131 -11.04 18.61 13.54
N ALA A 132 -12.32 18.30 13.49
CA ALA A 132 -13.09 18.11 14.71
C ALA A 132 -12.67 16.82 15.43
N THR A 133 -12.51 16.91 16.74
CA THR A 133 -12.18 15.80 17.63
C THR A 133 -13.06 15.91 18.88
N PRO A 134 -13.18 14.85 19.67
CA PRO A 134 -13.96 14.93 20.91
C PRO A 134 -13.46 15.98 21.91
N THR A 135 -12.17 16.33 21.87
CA THR A 135 -11.61 17.41 22.69
C THR A 135 -11.84 18.81 22.09
N GLN A 136 -12.06 18.90 20.78
CA GLN A 136 -12.42 20.11 20.06
C GLN A 136 -13.50 19.82 19.01
N PRO A 137 -14.76 19.67 19.40
CA PRO A 137 -15.83 19.24 18.50
C PRO A 137 -16.16 20.20 17.36
N MET A 138 -15.75 21.45 17.41
CA MET A 138 -16.00 22.46 16.37
C MET A 138 -17.48 22.59 16.00
N GLN A 139 -18.37 22.52 16.99
CA GLN A 139 -19.83 22.52 16.85
C GLN A 139 -20.40 21.30 16.09
N VAL A 140 -19.70 20.19 16.04
CA VAL A 140 -20.16 18.93 15.46
C VAL A 140 -20.48 17.94 16.58
N VAL A 141 -21.69 17.40 16.54
CA VAL A 141 -22.16 16.36 17.48
C VAL A 141 -21.69 14.98 16.98
N ARG A 142 -21.98 14.69 15.70
CA ARG A 142 -21.61 13.43 15.06
C ARG A 142 -20.97 13.70 13.69
N ARG A 143 -19.84 13.06 13.43
CA ARG A 143 -19.28 12.91 12.09
C ARG A 143 -19.61 11.51 11.59
N ARG A 144 -20.27 11.42 10.42
CA ARG A 144 -20.59 10.17 9.75
C ARG A 144 -19.79 10.06 8.46
N VAL A 145 -19.09 8.96 8.28
CA VAL A 145 -18.44 8.58 7.03
C VAL A 145 -19.40 7.71 6.24
N LEU A 146 -19.64 8.05 4.99
CA LEU A 146 -20.49 7.31 4.05
C LEU A 146 -19.61 6.50 3.12
N ARG A 147 -19.84 5.21 3.04
CA ARG A 147 -19.18 4.33 2.10
C ARG A 147 -20.10 4.13 0.91
N CYS A 148 -19.72 4.72 -0.22
CA CYS A 148 -20.51 4.61 -1.45
C CYS A 148 -19.76 3.78 -2.51
N GLN A 149 -20.51 3.04 -3.29
CA GLN A 149 -20.06 2.35 -4.49
C GLN A 149 -20.87 2.90 -5.66
N GLY A 150 -20.28 3.82 -6.43
CA GLY A 150 -21.05 4.67 -7.33
C GLY A 150 -22.10 5.47 -6.54
N PRO A 151 -23.38 5.44 -6.95
CA PRO A 151 -24.48 6.12 -6.27
C PRO A 151 -25.04 5.34 -5.08
N THR A 152 -24.53 4.15 -4.75
CA THR A 152 -25.11 3.28 -3.72
C THR A 152 -24.33 3.38 -2.42
N VAL A 153 -25.01 3.66 -1.31
CA VAL A 153 -24.45 3.63 0.05
C VAL A 153 -24.36 2.19 0.53
N VAL A 154 -23.15 1.67 0.66
CA VAL A 154 -22.89 0.29 1.08
C VAL A 154 -22.56 0.16 2.56
N GLY A 155 -22.37 1.28 3.25
CA GLY A 155 -22.12 1.27 4.70
C GLY A 155 -21.91 2.67 5.26
N ILE A 156 -21.97 2.75 6.57
CA ILE A 156 -21.77 4.00 7.34
C ILE A 156 -20.90 3.72 8.57
N GLU A 157 -20.15 4.73 8.99
CA GLU A 157 -19.31 4.70 10.20
C GLU A 157 -19.45 6.04 10.91
N ASP A 158 -19.71 6.04 12.22
CA ASP A 158 -19.95 7.25 12.98
C ASP A 158 -18.88 7.50 14.05
N ASP A 159 -18.46 8.76 14.17
CA ASP A 159 -17.71 9.29 15.32
C ASP A 159 -18.60 10.24 16.12
N LEU A 160 -18.84 9.93 17.38
CA LEU A 160 -19.51 10.84 18.29
C LEU A 160 -18.48 11.81 18.89
N LEU A 161 -18.55 13.09 18.49
CA LEU A 161 -17.57 14.10 18.88
C LEU A 161 -18.04 14.92 20.10
N ASP A 162 -19.36 15.12 20.26
CA ASP A 162 -19.94 15.85 21.37
C ASP A 162 -21.12 15.05 21.97
N SER A 163 -20.79 14.25 22.98
CA SER A 163 -21.77 13.40 23.63
C SER A 163 -22.73 14.15 24.57
N GLU A 164 -22.37 15.37 24.98
CA GLU A 164 -23.19 16.18 25.89
C GLU A 164 -24.34 16.85 25.14
N ASN A 165 -24.11 17.22 23.88
CA ASN A 165 -25.10 17.85 23.00
C ASN A 165 -25.78 16.86 22.04
N ALA A 166 -25.54 15.54 22.21
CA ALA A 166 -26.17 14.52 21.39
C ALA A 166 -27.64 14.32 21.82
N ASP A 167 -28.57 14.45 20.85
CA ASP A 167 -29.98 14.12 21.06
C ASP A 167 -30.13 12.64 21.46
N GLY A 168 -31.00 12.35 22.43
CA GLY A 168 -31.19 10.99 22.93
C GLY A 168 -31.70 9.97 21.90
N GLY A 169 -32.16 10.44 20.72
CA GLY A 169 -32.58 9.65 19.58
C GLY A 169 -31.52 9.44 18.49
N LEU A 170 -30.34 10.06 18.61
CA LEU A 170 -29.27 9.94 17.61
C LEU A 170 -28.71 8.50 17.59
N VAL A 171 -28.88 7.82 16.45
CA VAL A 171 -28.32 6.49 16.23
C VAL A 171 -26.86 6.65 15.79
N VAL A 172 -25.95 5.98 16.50
CA VAL A 172 -24.51 5.97 16.21
C VAL A 172 -24.10 4.54 15.85
N ILE A 173 -23.41 4.38 14.72
CA ILE A 173 -23.02 3.07 14.13
C ILE A 173 -21.50 2.93 14.17
N GLY A 174 -20.99 1.69 14.35
CA GLY A 174 -19.57 1.37 14.29
C GLY A 174 -18.80 1.64 15.59
N GLU A 175 -17.51 1.96 15.51
CA GLU A 175 -16.63 2.22 16.67
C GLU A 175 -17.14 3.39 17.52
N GLY A 176 -17.68 4.41 16.89
CA GLY A 176 -18.29 5.53 17.60
C GLY A 176 -19.45 5.10 18.49
N ALA A 177 -20.21 4.06 18.13
CA ALA A 177 -21.26 3.50 18.99
C ALA A 177 -20.68 2.86 20.27
N LEU A 178 -19.54 2.18 20.16
CA LEU A 178 -18.84 1.62 21.32
C LEU A 178 -18.35 2.71 22.25
N MET A 179 -17.71 3.76 21.72
CA MET A 179 -17.25 4.91 22.50
C MET A 179 -18.43 5.66 23.14
N ALA A 180 -19.55 5.82 22.41
CA ALA A 180 -20.77 6.41 22.96
C ALA A 180 -21.38 5.55 24.08
N ALA A 181 -21.36 4.23 23.96
CA ALA A 181 -21.82 3.31 25.00
C ALA A 181 -20.95 3.38 26.26
N LEU A 182 -19.62 3.44 26.09
CA LEU A 182 -18.66 3.62 27.18
C LEU A 182 -18.85 4.98 27.87
N SER A 183 -19.08 6.05 27.11
CA SER A 183 -19.33 7.41 27.64
C SER A 183 -20.64 7.51 28.45
N ARG A 184 -21.69 6.78 28.03
CA ARG A 184 -22.99 6.73 28.70
C ARG A 184 -22.98 5.86 29.96
N ALA A 185 -21.95 5.05 30.14
CA ALA A 185 -21.81 4.25 31.37
C ALA A 185 -21.76 5.17 32.63
N ARG A 186 -22.59 4.87 33.65
CA ARG A 186 -22.85 5.77 34.79
C ARG A 186 -21.70 5.94 35.78
N GLY A 187 -20.49 5.45 35.47
CA GLY A 187 -19.32 5.57 36.37
C GLY A 187 -18.44 6.78 36.00
N HIS A 188 -18.04 7.58 36.98
CA HIS A 188 -17.04 8.65 36.81
C HIS A 188 -15.76 8.09 36.20
N GLN A 189 -15.29 6.95 36.69
CA GLN A 189 -14.07 6.30 36.23
C GLN A 189 -14.09 5.95 34.71
N MET A 190 -15.24 5.53 34.18
CA MET A 190 -15.35 5.21 32.73
C MET A 190 -15.31 6.48 31.86
N ARG A 191 -15.91 7.58 32.30
CA ARG A 191 -15.84 8.86 31.59
C ARG A 191 -14.42 9.41 31.56
N ASP A 192 -13.66 9.28 32.63
CA ASP A 192 -12.26 9.70 32.70
C ASP A 192 -11.38 8.86 31.77
N ILE A 193 -11.65 7.56 31.64
CA ILE A 193 -10.96 6.67 30.71
C ILE A 193 -11.24 7.07 29.25
N VAL A 194 -12.50 7.32 28.88
CA VAL A 194 -12.87 7.77 27.53
C VAL A 194 -12.21 9.09 27.20
N ALA A 195 -12.22 10.06 28.12
CA ALA A 195 -11.53 11.33 27.93
C ALA A 195 -10.02 11.16 27.71
N THR A 196 -9.39 10.24 28.43
CA THR A 196 -7.97 9.91 28.27
C THR A 196 -7.69 9.32 26.88
N ILE A 197 -8.49 8.34 26.42
CA ILE A 197 -8.34 7.74 25.08
C ILE A 197 -8.43 8.82 24.01
N GLN A 198 -9.43 9.66 24.09
CA GLN A 198 -9.68 10.74 23.13
C GLN A 198 -8.54 11.77 23.13
N ALA A 199 -7.98 12.11 24.27
CA ALA A 199 -6.85 13.03 24.39
C ALA A 199 -5.57 12.44 23.76
N GLU A 200 -5.24 11.17 24.04
CA GLU A 200 -4.09 10.48 23.44
C GLU A 200 -4.19 10.44 21.91
N GLN A 201 -5.39 10.13 21.38
CA GLN A 201 -5.65 10.09 19.95
C GLN A 201 -5.53 11.48 19.31
N ASP A 202 -6.15 12.51 19.92
CA ASP A 202 -6.13 13.88 19.41
C ASP A 202 -4.71 14.45 19.36
N GLU A 203 -3.91 14.24 20.40
CA GLU A 203 -2.52 14.68 20.43
C GLU A 203 -1.70 14.08 19.26
N ALA A 204 -1.85 12.78 19.00
CA ALA A 204 -1.18 12.12 17.90
C ALA A 204 -1.65 12.61 16.51
N ILE A 205 -2.97 12.80 16.33
CA ILE A 205 -3.56 13.27 15.08
C ILE A 205 -3.07 14.68 14.73
N ARG A 206 -3.05 15.58 15.70
CA ARG A 206 -2.71 17.01 15.51
C ARG A 206 -1.22 17.31 15.57
N ALA A 207 -0.38 16.36 15.91
CA ALA A 207 1.07 16.57 15.99
C ALA A 207 1.63 17.13 14.67
N PRO A 208 2.60 18.07 14.72
CA PRO A 208 3.23 18.63 13.52
C PRO A 208 3.72 17.56 12.56
N TYR A 209 3.65 17.81 11.24
CA TYR A 209 4.01 16.81 10.22
C TYR A 209 5.53 16.56 10.12
N GLN A 210 6.37 17.55 10.46
CA GLN A 210 7.81 17.48 10.23
C GLN A 210 8.48 16.32 10.99
N GLY A 211 9.34 15.60 10.27
CA GLY A 211 10.10 14.46 10.82
C GLY A 211 9.26 13.18 10.92
N PHE A 212 9.45 12.45 12.01
CA PHE A 212 8.83 11.15 12.24
C PHE A 212 7.84 11.22 13.39
N THR A 213 6.64 10.72 13.16
CA THR A 213 5.63 10.48 14.21
C THR A 213 5.49 8.98 14.37
N LEU A 214 5.84 8.46 15.54
CA LEU A 214 5.72 7.05 15.88
C LEU A 214 4.49 6.88 16.81
N ILE A 215 3.53 6.07 16.38
CA ILE A 215 2.31 5.78 17.13
C ILE A 215 2.38 4.30 17.54
N SER A 216 2.57 4.05 18.82
CA SER A 216 2.61 2.71 19.39
C SER A 216 1.34 2.42 20.22
N GLY A 217 0.98 1.15 20.29
CA GLY A 217 -0.15 0.70 21.10
C GLY A 217 -0.46 -0.75 20.80
N GLY A 218 -1.02 -1.44 21.76
CA GLY A 218 -1.42 -2.83 21.63
C GLY A 218 -2.68 -3.00 20.77
N PRO A 219 -3.20 -4.24 20.67
CA PRO A 219 -4.43 -4.52 19.96
C PRO A 219 -5.62 -3.78 20.59
N GLY A 220 -6.58 -3.37 19.76
CA GLY A 220 -7.81 -2.72 20.22
C GLY A 220 -7.65 -1.31 20.78
N THR A 221 -6.53 -0.62 20.55
CA THR A 221 -6.28 0.76 21.01
C THR A 221 -6.64 1.83 19.96
N GLY A 222 -7.07 1.43 18.76
CA GLY A 222 -7.42 2.34 17.68
C GLY A 222 -6.23 2.99 16.94
N LYS A 223 -5.00 2.51 17.13
CA LYS A 223 -3.78 3.09 16.52
C LYS A 223 -3.86 3.28 15.01
N THR A 224 -4.40 2.32 14.28
CA THR A 224 -4.60 2.38 12.83
C THR A 224 -5.54 3.54 12.44
N VAL A 225 -6.67 3.64 13.14
CA VAL A 225 -7.65 4.72 12.94
C VAL A 225 -7.02 6.08 13.19
N VAL A 226 -6.22 6.21 14.27
CA VAL A 226 -5.45 7.44 14.58
C VAL A 226 -4.47 7.78 13.44
N GLY A 227 -3.75 6.79 12.91
CA GLY A 227 -2.84 6.98 11.77
C GLY A 227 -3.56 7.54 10.54
N LEU A 228 -4.73 6.99 10.21
CA LEU A 228 -5.55 7.40 9.07
C LEU A 228 -6.17 8.79 9.26
N HIS A 229 -6.74 9.06 10.44
CA HIS A 229 -7.25 10.41 10.75
C HIS A 229 -6.14 11.46 10.73
N ARG A 230 -4.92 11.09 11.15
CA ARG A 230 -3.76 11.95 11.03
C ARG A 230 -3.41 12.23 9.56
N ALA A 231 -3.44 11.23 8.68
CA ALA A 231 -3.19 11.44 7.26
C ALA A 231 -4.22 12.40 6.65
N ALA A 232 -5.50 12.21 6.95
CA ALA A 232 -6.58 13.10 6.52
C ALA A 232 -6.41 14.52 7.09
N TYR A 233 -6.08 14.66 8.38
CA TYR A 233 -5.79 15.93 9.01
C TYR A 233 -4.61 16.67 8.35
N LEU A 234 -3.53 15.95 8.05
CA LEU A 234 -2.34 16.53 7.40
C LEU A 234 -2.65 16.99 5.97
N LEU A 235 -3.37 16.18 5.18
CA LEU A 235 -3.82 16.51 3.84
C LEU A 235 -4.63 17.80 3.86
N TYR A 236 -5.62 17.90 4.73
CA TYR A 236 -6.44 19.08 4.85
C TYR A 236 -5.65 20.31 5.33
N SER A 237 -4.89 20.17 6.41
CA SER A 237 -4.19 21.29 7.07
C SER A 237 -2.98 21.81 6.28
N ASN A 238 -2.34 20.99 5.46
CA ASN A 238 -1.13 21.31 4.70
C ASN A 238 -1.28 20.98 3.20
N ARG A 239 -2.47 21.26 2.68
CA ARG A 239 -2.94 20.89 1.34
C ARG A 239 -1.93 21.16 0.24
N ARG A 240 -1.40 22.41 0.12
CA ARG A 240 -0.47 22.80 -0.95
C ARG A 240 0.76 21.88 -1.03
N ARG A 241 1.23 21.39 0.12
CA ARG A 241 2.39 20.51 0.18
C ARG A 241 2.04 19.08 -0.21
N PHE A 242 0.94 18.56 0.29
CA PHE A 242 0.60 17.13 0.15
C PHE A 242 -0.17 16.82 -1.13
N GLU A 243 -0.91 17.77 -1.71
CA GLU A 243 -1.50 17.62 -3.05
C GLU A 243 -0.43 17.55 -4.14
N SER A 244 0.58 18.43 -4.08
CA SER A 244 1.65 18.41 -5.10
C SER A 244 2.67 17.29 -4.89
N GLY A 245 2.97 16.94 -3.63
CA GLY A 245 3.99 15.93 -3.29
C GLY A 245 3.46 14.54 -3.03
N GLY A 246 2.15 14.36 -2.92
CA GLY A 246 1.50 13.08 -2.65
C GLY A 246 1.72 12.50 -1.24
N VAL A 247 0.81 11.61 -0.85
CA VAL A 247 0.89 10.82 0.39
C VAL A 247 0.89 9.34 0.03
N LEU A 248 1.87 8.59 0.51
CA LEU A 248 1.91 7.14 0.40
C LEU A 248 1.39 6.52 1.69
N VAL A 249 0.37 5.68 1.60
CA VAL A 249 -0.12 4.85 2.69
C VAL A 249 0.20 3.40 2.39
N VAL A 250 0.94 2.77 3.29
CA VAL A 250 1.36 1.36 3.16
C VAL A 250 0.71 0.54 4.27
N GLY A 251 -0.01 -0.50 3.87
CA GLY A 251 -0.64 -1.46 4.78
C GLY A 251 -0.16 -2.88 4.56
N PRO A 252 -0.48 -3.80 5.49
CA PRO A 252 0.03 -5.17 5.47
C PRO A 252 -0.50 -5.99 4.29
N SER A 253 -1.73 -5.74 3.83
CA SER A 253 -2.37 -6.52 2.77
C SER A 253 -3.33 -5.68 1.93
N ARG A 254 -3.68 -6.20 0.75
CA ARG A 254 -4.67 -5.59 -0.14
C ARG A 254 -6.07 -5.53 0.50
N VAL A 255 -6.42 -6.54 1.30
CA VAL A 255 -7.70 -6.57 2.04
C VAL A 255 -7.77 -5.41 3.04
N PHE A 256 -6.67 -5.14 3.73
CA PHE A 256 -6.55 -4.02 4.65
C PHE A 256 -6.65 -2.67 3.92
N LEU A 257 -6.03 -2.52 2.76
CA LEU A 257 -6.13 -1.29 1.95
C LEU A 257 -7.56 -1.06 1.45
N ASN A 258 -8.25 -2.10 1.02
CA ASN A 258 -9.67 -2.02 0.65
C ASN A 258 -10.55 -1.58 1.84
N TYR A 259 -10.18 -1.99 3.07
CA TYR A 259 -10.85 -1.51 4.28
C TYR A 259 -10.59 -0.01 4.49
N ILE A 260 -9.35 0.44 4.37
CA ILE A 260 -8.98 1.87 4.50
C ILE A 260 -9.69 2.73 3.45
N GLU A 261 -9.69 2.31 2.21
CA GLU A 261 -10.37 2.99 1.10
C GLU A 261 -11.87 3.15 1.35
N ARG A 262 -12.46 2.18 2.06
CA ARG A 262 -13.86 2.22 2.50
C ARG A 262 -14.11 3.15 3.68
N VAL A 263 -13.15 3.28 4.61
CA VAL A 263 -13.28 4.07 5.84
C VAL A 263 -13.00 5.55 5.60
N LEU A 264 -12.07 5.87 4.69
CA LEU A 264 -11.70 7.26 4.37
C LEU A 264 -11.78 7.52 2.87
N PRO A 265 -13.00 7.67 2.32
CA PRO A 265 -13.20 7.94 0.89
C PRO A 265 -12.47 9.19 0.38
N SER A 266 -12.23 10.17 1.27
CA SER A 266 -11.44 11.37 0.98
C SER A 266 -9.96 11.09 0.66
N LEU A 267 -9.45 9.91 1.03
CA LEU A 267 -8.08 9.48 0.67
C LEU A 267 -7.98 8.86 -0.73
N GLY A 268 -9.09 8.64 -1.44
CA GLY A 268 -9.13 8.10 -2.80
C GLY A 268 -8.80 9.12 -3.90
N GLU A 269 -8.33 10.33 -3.56
CA GLU A 269 -7.92 11.33 -4.54
C GLU A 269 -6.52 11.06 -5.11
N GLU A 270 -6.19 11.66 -6.25
CA GLU A 270 -4.90 11.53 -6.94
C GLU A 270 -3.68 11.83 -6.04
N SER A 271 -3.90 12.56 -4.94
CA SER A 271 -2.87 12.92 -3.97
C SER A 271 -2.53 11.80 -2.98
N VAL A 272 -3.33 10.74 -2.87
CA VAL A 272 -3.08 9.62 -1.96
C VAL A 272 -2.91 8.31 -2.73
N THR A 273 -1.78 7.68 -2.50
CA THR A 273 -1.46 6.38 -3.10
C THR A 273 -1.53 5.30 -2.02
N LEU A 274 -2.47 4.37 -2.15
CA LEU A 274 -2.58 3.21 -1.28
C LEU A 274 -1.80 2.03 -1.88
N ARG A 275 -0.93 1.39 -1.09
CA ARG A 275 -0.11 0.25 -1.52
C ARG A 275 -0.04 -0.82 -0.44
N SER A 276 -0.15 -2.09 -0.87
CA SER A 276 0.34 -3.21 -0.06
C SER A 276 1.86 -3.24 -0.12
N MET A 277 2.52 -3.84 0.87
CA MET A 277 3.98 -3.90 0.90
C MET A 277 4.59 -4.50 -0.38
N GLY A 278 3.96 -5.53 -0.94
CA GLY A 278 4.40 -6.16 -2.19
C GLY A 278 4.11 -5.34 -3.45
N SER A 279 3.24 -4.34 -3.38
CA SER A 279 2.90 -3.45 -4.50
C SER A 279 3.60 -2.08 -4.43
N VAL A 280 4.38 -1.80 -3.39
CA VAL A 280 5.13 -0.55 -3.28
C VAL A 280 6.00 -0.28 -4.50
N PRO A 281 6.77 -1.25 -5.06
CA PRO A 281 7.64 -0.99 -6.21
C PRO A 281 6.94 -1.00 -7.57
N SER A 282 5.59 -0.99 -7.62
CA SER A 282 4.84 -0.94 -8.89
C SER A 282 5.02 0.35 -9.69
N ASP A 283 5.66 1.36 -9.11
CA ASP A 283 6.08 2.59 -9.79
C ASP A 283 7.29 2.36 -10.72
N VAL A 284 8.09 1.32 -10.48
CA VAL A 284 9.30 0.99 -11.24
C VAL A 284 9.30 -0.44 -11.79
N LEU A 285 8.35 -1.28 -11.37
CA LEU A 285 8.20 -2.68 -11.78
C LEU A 285 6.78 -2.90 -12.33
N ALA A 286 6.68 -3.58 -13.46
CA ALA A 286 5.37 -3.97 -14.02
C ALA A 286 4.68 -5.12 -13.24
N VAL A 287 5.31 -5.62 -12.17
CA VAL A 287 4.85 -6.78 -11.40
C VAL A 287 4.67 -6.42 -9.94
N THR A 288 3.70 -7.04 -9.28
CA THR A 288 3.43 -6.90 -7.85
C THR A 288 3.69 -8.22 -7.13
N GLY A 289 4.28 -8.15 -5.92
CA GLY A 289 4.49 -9.31 -5.06
C GLY A 289 3.28 -9.52 -4.14
N GLU A 290 2.39 -10.45 -4.49
CA GLU A 290 1.20 -10.74 -3.67
C GLU A 290 1.33 -12.06 -2.89
N ARG A 291 2.21 -12.94 -3.33
CA ARG A 291 2.48 -14.23 -2.65
C ARG A 291 3.28 -14.02 -1.38
N VAL A 292 3.09 -14.90 -0.43
CA VAL A 292 3.87 -14.92 0.81
C VAL A 292 4.83 -16.12 0.77
N ASP A 293 6.10 -15.90 1.09
CA ASP A 293 7.07 -16.97 1.31
C ASP A 293 6.78 -17.69 2.63
N ASP A 294 7.29 -18.91 2.79
CA ASP A 294 7.40 -19.51 4.11
C ASP A 294 8.28 -18.66 5.03
N ALA A 295 8.07 -18.80 6.34
CA ALA A 295 8.71 -17.92 7.32
C ALA A 295 10.25 -17.93 7.28
N PRO A 296 10.96 -19.07 7.15
CA PRO A 296 12.41 -19.09 7.00
C PRO A 296 12.89 -18.38 5.73
N THR A 297 12.25 -18.63 4.59
CA THR A 297 12.59 -17.98 3.31
C THR A 297 12.34 -16.47 3.37
N ALA A 298 11.21 -16.03 3.93
CA ALA A 298 10.89 -14.62 4.14
C ALA A 298 11.93 -13.92 5.03
N ALA A 299 12.40 -14.58 6.09
CA ALA A 299 13.43 -14.07 6.97
C ALA A 299 14.78 -13.87 6.26
N VAL A 300 15.18 -14.78 5.40
CA VAL A 300 16.41 -14.66 4.59
C VAL A 300 16.28 -13.49 3.62
N LYS A 301 15.20 -13.46 2.80
CA LYS A 301 14.97 -12.43 1.78
C LYS A 301 14.81 -11.02 2.38
N GLY A 302 14.20 -10.91 3.56
CA GLY A 302 13.96 -9.64 4.25
C GLY A 302 15.17 -9.04 4.97
N SER A 303 16.24 -9.81 5.20
CA SER A 303 17.44 -9.39 5.93
C SER A 303 18.36 -8.50 5.09
N LEU A 304 19.03 -7.53 5.73
CA LEU A 304 20.08 -6.70 5.11
C LEU A 304 21.29 -7.51 4.66
N ARG A 305 21.44 -8.76 5.12
CA ARG A 305 22.48 -9.69 4.66
C ARG A 305 22.34 -10.05 3.17
N MET A 306 21.17 -9.78 2.58
CA MET A 306 20.96 -9.88 1.13
C MET A 306 21.70 -8.80 0.32
N LEU A 307 22.02 -7.64 0.89
CA LEU A 307 22.66 -6.56 0.14
C LEU A 307 23.99 -6.96 -0.53
N PRO A 308 24.95 -7.60 0.17
CA PRO A 308 26.16 -8.07 -0.50
C PRO A 308 25.89 -9.16 -1.54
N VAL A 309 24.87 -10.01 -1.35
CA VAL A 309 24.47 -11.03 -2.32
C VAL A 309 23.99 -10.37 -3.62
N LEU A 310 23.08 -9.39 -3.52
CA LEU A 310 22.56 -8.67 -4.68
C LEU A 310 23.65 -7.85 -5.40
N LYS A 311 24.56 -7.21 -4.64
CA LYS A 311 25.71 -6.50 -5.24
C LYS A 311 26.62 -7.44 -6.03
N ARG A 312 26.93 -8.62 -5.49
CA ARG A 312 27.73 -9.64 -6.20
C ARG A 312 26.98 -10.17 -7.42
N LEU A 313 25.66 -10.35 -7.33
CA LEU A 313 24.82 -10.80 -8.43
C LEU A 313 24.86 -9.84 -9.63
N VAL A 314 24.84 -8.54 -9.40
CA VAL A 314 24.95 -7.52 -10.46
C VAL A 314 26.33 -7.53 -11.11
N LEU A 315 27.38 -7.77 -10.33
CA LEU A 315 28.75 -7.87 -10.84
C LEU A 315 29.01 -9.18 -11.58
N GLU A 316 28.24 -10.22 -11.31
CA GLU A 316 28.42 -11.55 -11.87
C GLU A 316 28.08 -11.59 -13.35
N PRO A 317 28.99 -12.00 -14.24
CA PRO A 317 28.74 -12.16 -15.67
C PRO A 317 27.56 -13.12 -15.94
N LEU A 318 26.88 -12.92 -17.06
CA LEU A 318 25.89 -13.90 -17.54
C LEU A 318 26.61 -15.14 -18.11
N ALA A 319 25.97 -16.30 -17.99
CA ALA A 319 26.58 -17.58 -18.40
C ALA A 319 27.02 -17.60 -19.88
N ASP A 320 26.24 -16.96 -20.75
CA ASP A 320 26.44 -16.97 -22.19
C ASP A 320 27.24 -15.77 -22.71
N GLN A 321 27.90 -14.99 -21.83
CA GLN A 321 28.71 -13.86 -22.24
C GLN A 321 29.98 -14.30 -23.00
N PRO A 322 30.32 -13.62 -24.13
CA PRO A 322 31.53 -13.93 -24.84
C PRO A 322 32.78 -13.59 -23.99
N LEU A 323 33.74 -14.53 -24.00
CA LEU A 323 34.98 -14.44 -23.21
C LEU A 323 36.14 -13.76 -23.94
N GLU A 324 35.99 -13.49 -25.23
CA GLU A 324 37.02 -12.89 -26.08
C GLU A 324 36.39 -11.94 -27.11
N LEU A 325 36.91 -10.72 -27.21
CA LEU A 325 36.61 -9.82 -28.31
C LEU A 325 37.72 -9.92 -29.34
N ARG A 326 37.35 -10.20 -30.61
CA ARG A 326 38.24 -10.27 -31.74
C ARG A 326 37.76 -9.35 -32.87
N VAL A 327 38.61 -8.40 -33.27
CA VAL A 327 38.34 -7.51 -34.38
C VAL A 327 39.54 -7.50 -35.34
N VAL A 328 39.30 -7.22 -36.63
CA VAL A 328 40.35 -7.12 -37.64
C VAL A 328 40.38 -5.70 -38.17
N VAL A 329 41.53 -5.03 -38.03
CA VAL A 329 41.76 -3.65 -38.49
C VAL A 329 43.02 -3.65 -39.36
N GLN A 330 42.94 -3.16 -40.59
CA GLN A 330 44.06 -3.16 -41.59
C GLN A 330 44.74 -4.54 -41.72
N GLY A 331 43.97 -5.64 -41.68
CA GLY A 331 44.48 -7.01 -41.79
C GLY A 331 45.16 -7.55 -40.50
N GLN A 332 45.26 -6.73 -39.44
CA GLN A 332 45.76 -7.16 -38.14
C GLN A 332 44.63 -7.58 -37.20
N VAL A 333 44.85 -8.68 -36.46
CA VAL A 333 43.86 -9.20 -35.53
C VAL A 333 44.12 -8.63 -34.13
N LEU A 334 43.19 -7.86 -33.62
CA LEU A 334 43.20 -7.37 -32.22
C LEU A 334 42.32 -8.24 -31.35
N VAL A 335 42.82 -8.61 -30.17
CA VAL A 335 42.14 -9.52 -29.27
C VAL A 335 42.16 -8.98 -27.85
N LEU A 336 40.96 -8.85 -27.21
CA LEU A 336 40.85 -8.67 -25.78
C LEU A 336 40.36 -9.98 -25.15
N ARG A 337 41.12 -10.49 -24.20
CA ARG A 337 40.83 -11.76 -23.51
C ARG A 337 40.05 -11.57 -22.24
N SER A 338 39.49 -12.64 -21.68
CA SER A 338 38.62 -12.65 -20.51
C SER A 338 39.13 -11.85 -19.32
N GLY A 339 40.43 -11.91 -19.00
CA GLY A 339 41.02 -11.13 -17.90
C GLY A 339 40.99 -9.61 -18.13
N GLN A 340 41.20 -9.17 -19.37
CA GLN A 340 41.12 -7.74 -19.74
C GLN A 340 39.66 -7.28 -19.73
N LEU A 341 38.76 -8.10 -20.28
CA LEU A 341 37.32 -7.83 -20.29
C LEU A 341 36.73 -7.74 -18.87
N ALA A 342 37.15 -8.65 -17.97
CA ALA A 342 36.75 -8.60 -16.56
C ALA A 342 37.27 -7.36 -15.83
N GLY A 343 38.48 -6.90 -16.18
CA GLY A 343 39.03 -5.63 -15.70
C GLY A 343 38.21 -4.43 -16.13
N ILE A 344 37.91 -4.34 -17.43
CA ILE A 344 37.08 -3.28 -18.01
C ILE A 344 35.69 -3.27 -17.36
N ARG A 345 35.06 -4.44 -17.24
CA ARG A 345 33.74 -4.56 -16.61
C ARG A 345 33.72 -4.01 -15.18
N ARG A 346 34.70 -4.38 -14.36
CA ARG A 346 34.83 -3.88 -12.97
C ARG A 346 35.03 -2.38 -12.92
N ASP A 347 35.87 -1.84 -13.79
CA ASP A 347 36.14 -0.41 -13.83
C ASP A 347 34.87 0.37 -14.20
N VAL A 348 34.17 -0.02 -15.26
CA VAL A 348 32.92 0.63 -15.68
C VAL A 348 31.85 0.53 -14.58
N LEU A 349 31.66 -0.65 -13.97
CA LEU A 349 30.66 -0.85 -12.92
C LEU A 349 31.02 -0.15 -11.59
N SER A 350 32.25 0.31 -11.41
CA SER A 350 32.62 1.14 -10.26
C SER A 350 32.11 2.59 -10.36
N HIS A 351 31.79 3.06 -11.57
CA HIS A 351 31.35 4.42 -11.85
C HIS A 351 29.95 4.51 -12.45
N HIS A 352 29.47 3.44 -13.08
CA HIS A 352 28.20 3.39 -13.79
C HIS A 352 27.34 2.21 -13.34
N LYS A 353 26.01 2.39 -13.34
CA LYS A 353 25.07 1.27 -13.21
C LYS A 353 25.10 0.42 -14.47
N LEU A 354 24.80 -0.88 -14.34
CA LEU A 354 24.92 -1.83 -15.46
C LEU A 354 24.17 -1.36 -16.71
N ASN A 355 22.89 -1.03 -16.57
CA ASN A 355 22.04 -0.68 -17.71
C ASN A 355 22.40 0.69 -18.33
N ALA A 356 22.94 1.61 -17.55
CA ALA A 356 23.43 2.91 -18.00
C ALA A 356 24.89 2.89 -18.48
N GLY A 357 25.63 1.82 -18.19
CA GLY A 357 27.08 1.76 -18.41
C GLY A 357 27.51 1.33 -19.81
N ARG A 358 26.58 1.06 -20.73
CA ARG A 358 26.88 0.50 -22.06
C ARG A 358 27.84 1.37 -22.87
N GLU A 359 27.55 2.66 -23.01
CA GLU A 359 28.39 3.58 -23.75
C GLU A 359 29.80 3.70 -23.14
N ALA A 360 29.87 3.75 -21.80
CA ALA A 360 31.16 3.75 -21.10
C ALA A 360 31.93 2.45 -21.31
N ALA A 361 31.23 1.31 -21.38
CA ALA A 361 31.84 0.01 -21.67
C ALA A 361 32.38 -0.06 -23.11
N GLU A 362 31.64 0.44 -24.08
CA GLU A 362 32.08 0.53 -25.48
C GLU A 362 33.32 1.44 -25.62
N LYS A 363 33.32 2.61 -24.99
CA LYS A 363 34.50 3.49 -24.95
C LYS A 363 35.70 2.83 -24.26
N ALA A 364 35.49 2.08 -23.21
CA ALA A 364 36.55 1.35 -22.51
C ALA A 364 37.12 0.20 -23.35
N LEU A 365 36.29 -0.51 -24.12
CA LEU A 365 36.73 -1.52 -25.09
C LEU A 365 37.56 -0.90 -26.21
N LEU A 366 37.14 0.22 -26.80
CA LEU A 366 37.91 0.97 -27.82
C LEU A 366 39.25 1.40 -27.29
N ASN A 367 39.30 1.94 -26.05
CA ASN A 367 40.52 2.32 -25.40
C ASN A 367 41.48 1.14 -25.18
N ALA A 368 40.94 -0.03 -24.82
CA ALA A 368 41.77 -1.21 -24.62
C ALA A 368 42.30 -1.78 -25.98
N LEU A 369 41.48 -1.80 -27.02
CA LEU A 369 41.91 -2.19 -28.36
C LEU A 369 42.99 -1.24 -28.88
N TRP A 370 42.78 0.07 -28.75
CA TRP A 370 43.76 1.08 -29.15
C TRP A 370 45.13 0.89 -28.48
N ARG A 371 45.13 0.62 -27.17
CA ARG A 371 46.38 0.36 -26.42
C ARG A 371 47.08 -0.92 -26.83
N SER A 372 46.33 -1.92 -27.27
CA SER A 372 46.82 -3.24 -27.66
C SER A 372 47.17 -3.35 -29.15
N ARG A 373 46.95 -2.27 -29.95
CA ARG A 373 47.19 -2.31 -31.40
C ARG A 373 48.66 -2.53 -31.75
N PRO A 374 48.97 -3.38 -32.72
CA PRO A 374 50.30 -3.51 -33.30
C PRO A 374 50.75 -2.21 -34.00
N ARG A 375 52.07 -2.03 -34.13
CA ARG A 375 52.62 -0.85 -34.81
C ARG A 375 52.29 -0.76 -36.31
N GLU A 376 51.90 -1.86 -36.90
CA GLU A 376 51.46 -2.01 -38.29
C GLU A 376 50.10 -1.40 -38.56
N VAL A 377 49.29 -1.14 -37.51
CA VAL A 377 48.04 -0.40 -37.60
C VAL A 377 48.40 1.11 -37.49
N ASP A 378 48.59 1.70 -38.65
CA ASP A 378 48.97 3.11 -38.80
C ASP A 378 47.73 3.94 -39.17
N MET A 379 47.06 4.50 -38.16
CA MET A 379 45.90 5.39 -38.27
C MET A 379 45.78 6.27 -37.04
N GLU A 380 45.09 7.42 -37.22
CA GLU A 380 44.76 8.32 -36.16
C GLU A 380 43.68 7.70 -35.24
N ARG A 381 43.56 8.23 -34.03
CA ARG A 381 42.66 7.69 -33.01
C ARG A 381 41.17 7.72 -33.46
N ASP A 382 40.75 8.84 -34.00
CA ASP A 382 39.32 9.01 -34.40
C ASP A 382 38.95 8.07 -35.57
N GLU A 383 39.86 7.92 -36.54
CA GLU A 383 39.74 6.99 -37.63
C GLU A 383 39.67 5.53 -37.17
N PHE A 384 40.49 5.18 -36.15
CA PHE A 384 40.45 3.85 -35.53
C PHE A 384 39.11 3.58 -34.86
N ASP A 385 38.60 4.54 -34.08
CA ASP A 385 37.33 4.41 -33.40
C ASP A 385 36.18 4.25 -34.38
N ASP A 386 36.13 5.05 -35.45
CA ASP A 386 35.13 4.94 -36.52
C ASP A 386 35.20 3.59 -37.26
N VAL A 387 36.37 3.12 -37.60
CA VAL A 387 36.55 1.80 -38.23
C VAL A 387 36.09 0.68 -37.32
N VAL A 388 36.52 0.68 -36.03
CA VAL A 388 36.17 -0.39 -35.09
C VAL A 388 34.67 -0.40 -34.77
N THR A 389 34.05 0.75 -34.55
CA THR A 389 32.60 0.84 -34.26
C THR A 389 31.74 0.43 -35.47
N SER A 390 32.23 0.60 -36.68
CA SER A 390 31.54 0.14 -37.89
C SER A 390 31.59 -1.38 -38.10
N LEU A 391 32.48 -2.10 -37.38
CA LEU A 391 32.62 -3.55 -37.52
C LEU A 391 31.46 -4.28 -36.87
N ALA A 392 30.75 -5.11 -37.62
CA ALA A 392 29.68 -5.96 -37.12
C ALA A 392 30.14 -6.86 -35.92
N SER A 393 31.41 -7.33 -35.96
CA SER A 393 32.02 -8.12 -34.88
C SER A 393 32.10 -7.35 -33.58
N PHE A 394 32.42 -6.06 -33.60
CA PHE A 394 32.48 -5.21 -32.39
C PHE A 394 31.07 -4.93 -31.87
N THR A 395 30.15 -4.54 -32.72
CA THR A 395 28.77 -4.22 -32.32
C THR A 395 28.05 -5.44 -31.77
N THR A 396 28.13 -6.60 -32.43
CA THR A 396 27.54 -7.85 -31.98
C THR A 396 28.15 -8.28 -30.62
N PHE A 397 29.48 -8.17 -30.50
CA PHE A 397 30.15 -8.45 -29.21
C PHE A 397 29.65 -7.51 -28.11
N GLY A 398 29.59 -6.21 -28.37
CA GLY A 398 29.13 -5.22 -27.40
C GLY A 398 27.73 -5.54 -26.87
N HIS A 399 26.79 -5.91 -27.75
CA HIS A 399 25.44 -6.33 -27.37
C HIS A 399 25.43 -7.61 -26.51
N ALA A 400 26.24 -8.61 -26.88
CA ALA A 400 26.27 -9.89 -26.17
C ALA A 400 27.06 -9.80 -24.85
N TRP A 401 28.09 -8.96 -24.79
CA TRP A 401 28.94 -8.82 -23.62
C TRP A 401 28.38 -7.86 -22.57
N TRP A 402 27.61 -6.84 -22.98
CA TRP A 402 26.98 -5.85 -22.10
C TRP A 402 25.48 -5.72 -22.37
N PRO A 403 24.71 -6.79 -22.13
CA PRO A 403 23.25 -6.75 -22.32
C PRO A 403 22.59 -5.94 -21.22
N SER A 404 21.45 -5.35 -21.51
CA SER A 404 20.55 -4.81 -20.50
C SER A 404 19.90 -5.94 -19.70
N VAL A 405 19.82 -5.78 -18.37
CA VAL A 405 19.33 -6.82 -17.47
C VAL A 405 18.18 -6.26 -16.63
N SER A 406 17.02 -6.93 -16.67
CA SER A 406 15.90 -6.60 -15.81
C SER A 406 16.12 -7.12 -14.38
N ALA A 407 15.52 -6.45 -13.39
CA ALA A 407 15.60 -6.87 -12.00
C ALA A 407 15.07 -8.31 -11.80
N THR A 408 13.97 -8.65 -12.49
CA THR A 408 13.37 -10.00 -12.42
C THR A 408 14.31 -11.06 -13.00
N SER A 409 14.90 -10.80 -14.18
CA SER A 409 15.85 -11.75 -14.79
C SER A 409 17.13 -11.90 -13.94
N ALA A 410 17.57 -10.84 -13.26
CA ALA A 410 18.69 -10.90 -12.34
C ALA A 410 18.35 -11.76 -11.12
N LEU A 411 17.23 -11.50 -10.44
CA LEU A 411 16.81 -12.24 -9.24
C LEU A 411 16.63 -13.72 -9.53
N ARG A 412 16.03 -14.07 -10.68
CA ARG A 412 15.82 -15.46 -11.13
C ARG A 412 17.11 -16.26 -11.16
N ARG A 413 18.26 -15.66 -11.44
CA ARG A 413 19.55 -16.38 -11.48
C ARG A 413 19.89 -17.01 -10.15
N LEU A 414 19.36 -16.51 -9.03
CA LEU A 414 19.55 -17.11 -7.71
C LEU A 414 18.80 -18.44 -7.54
N SER A 415 17.94 -18.84 -8.48
CA SER A 415 17.33 -20.17 -8.49
C SER A 415 18.35 -21.30 -8.80
N ASP A 416 19.53 -20.95 -9.34
CA ASP A 416 20.66 -21.89 -9.45
C ASP A 416 21.31 -22.05 -8.06
N PRO A 417 21.24 -23.25 -7.44
CA PRO A 417 21.79 -23.49 -6.11
C PRO A 417 23.31 -23.25 -6.02
N ALA A 418 24.06 -23.54 -7.08
CA ALA A 418 25.50 -23.35 -7.10
C ALA A 418 25.87 -21.86 -7.12
N LEU A 419 25.15 -21.08 -7.92
CA LEU A 419 25.30 -19.62 -7.97
C LEU A 419 24.87 -18.97 -6.65
N ALA A 420 23.71 -19.34 -6.11
CA ALA A 420 23.21 -18.83 -4.84
C ALA A 420 24.19 -19.08 -3.70
N ALA A 421 24.71 -20.30 -3.56
CA ALA A 421 25.69 -20.67 -2.55
C ALA A 421 26.96 -19.82 -2.68
N ARG A 422 27.51 -19.67 -3.89
CA ARG A 422 28.75 -18.91 -4.13
C ARG A 422 28.58 -17.41 -3.86
N LEU A 423 27.46 -16.81 -4.28
CA LEU A 423 27.20 -15.40 -4.06
C LEU A 423 26.85 -15.07 -2.60
N SER A 424 26.35 -16.06 -1.85
CA SER A 424 25.98 -15.95 -0.44
C SER A 424 27.15 -16.13 0.52
N GLU A 425 28.32 -16.57 0.05
CA GLU A 425 29.49 -16.85 0.90
C GLU A 425 29.86 -15.65 1.78
N GLY A 426 29.98 -15.90 3.09
CA GLY A 426 30.27 -14.87 4.09
C GLY A 426 29.11 -13.90 4.41
N SER A 427 27.91 -14.12 3.83
CA SER A 427 26.73 -13.29 4.07
C SER A 427 25.56 -14.11 4.61
N LEU A 428 25.32 -15.29 4.06
CA LEU A 428 24.28 -16.23 4.47
C LEU A 428 24.91 -17.57 4.83
N GLU A 429 24.23 -18.33 5.68
CA GLU A 429 24.57 -19.73 5.94
C GLU A 429 24.18 -20.62 4.74
N ARG A 430 24.74 -21.82 4.67
CA ARG A 430 24.46 -22.74 3.55
C ARG A 430 22.97 -23.09 3.45
N ALA A 431 22.33 -23.37 4.56
CA ALA A 431 20.89 -23.67 4.59
C ALA A 431 20.05 -22.46 4.13
N GLU A 432 20.46 -21.24 4.48
CA GLU A 432 19.79 -20.01 4.03
C GLU A 432 19.97 -19.78 2.52
N ALA A 433 21.14 -20.11 1.96
CA ALA A 433 21.36 -20.04 0.51
C ALA A 433 20.51 -21.06 -0.26
N GLU A 434 20.31 -22.25 0.33
CA GLU A 434 19.41 -23.28 -0.21
C GLU A 434 17.94 -22.81 -0.19
N LEU A 435 17.47 -22.19 0.91
CA LEU A 435 16.14 -21.56 1.01
C LEU A 435 15.96 -20.43 -0.02
N LEU A 436 16.98 -19.57 -0.18
CA LEU A 436 16.95 -18.48 -1.17
C LEU A 436 16.79 -19.04 -2.59
N SER A 437 17.57 -20.09 -2.93
CA SER A 437 17.50 -20.71 -4.26
C SER A 437 16.13 -21.35 -4.51
N ALA A 438 15.61 -22.12 -3.55
CA ALA A 438 14.29 -22.73 -3.65
C ALA A 438 13.17 -21.66 -3.75
N GLY A 439 13.25 -20.61 -2.92
CA GLY A 439 12.26 -19.53 -2.88
C GLY A 439 12.23 -18.63 -4.13
N THR A 440 13.28 -18.67 -4.98
CA THR A 440 13.31 -17.94 -6.26
C THR A 440 13.02 -18.83 -7.47
N ALA A 441 12.90 -20.16 -7.31
CA ALA A 441 12.72 -21.10 -8.41
C ALA A 441 11.42 -20.89 -9.20
N ASP A 442 10.34 -20.52 -8.52
CA ASP A 442 9.01 -20.35 -9.12
C ASP A 442 8.70 -18.89 -9.54
N LEU A 443 9.68 -18.00 -9.52
CA LEU A 443 9.48 -16.56 -9.80
C LEU A 443 8.81 -16.30 -11.15
N ASP A 444 9.19 -17.03 -12.20
CA ASP A 444 8.61 -16.88 -13.54
C ASP A 444 7.19 -17.47 -13.65
N ARG A 445 6.91 -18.54 -12.91
CA ARG A 445 5.64 -19.28 -13.00
C ARG A 445 4.55 -18.66 -12.14
N LEU A 446 4.89 -18.27 -10.92
CA LEU A 446 3.94 -17.83 -9.90
C LEU A 446 4.03 -16.34 -9.59
N GLY A 447 4.99 -15.63 -10.19
CA GLY A 447 5.27 -14.24 -9.88
C GLY A 447 6.04 -14.03 -8.56
N PRO A 448 6.43 -12.79 -8.26
CA PRO A 448 7.21 -12.46 -7.08
C PRO A 448 6.38 -12.60 -5.79
N THR A 449 7.08 -12.83 -4.68
CA THR A 449 6.54 -12.76 -3.33
C THR A 449 6.63 -11.35 -2.76
N VAL A 450 5.97 -11.11 -1.61
CA VAL A 450 6.08 -9.83 -0.87
C VAL A 450 7.53 -9.52 -0.48
N ALA A 451 8.33 -10.55 -0.16
CA ALA A 451 9.75 -10.36 0.16
C ALA A 451 10.59 -10.12 -1.10
N ASP A 452 10.27 -10.77 -2.23
CA ASP A 452 10.93 -10.52 -3.51
C ASP A 452 10.76 -9.08 -3.99
N ALA A 453 9.63 -8.44 -3.71
CA ALA A 453 9.36 -7.05 -4.09
C ALA A 453 10.47 -6.09 -3.61
N ALA A 454 10.96 -6.26 -2.38
CA ALA A 454 12.05 -5.44 -1.84
C ALA A 454 13.42 -5.76 -2.48
N LEU A 455 13.67 -7.04 -2.83
CA LEU A 455 14.89 -7.46 -3.54
C LEU A 455 14.90 -6.94 -4.97
N LEU A 456 13.75 -7.00 -5.66
CA LEU A 456 13.58 -6.46 -7.00
C LEU A 456 13.77 -4.96 -7.03
N ASP A 457 13.23 -4.22 -6.07
CA ASP A 457 13.43 -2.78 -5.94
C ASP A 457 14.92 -2.41 -5.70
N GLU A 458 15.62 -3.18 -4.88
CA GLU A 458 17.07 -3.01 -4.70
C GLU A 458 17.83 -3.30 -6.00
N LEU A 459 17.44 -4.33 -6.74
CA LEU A 459 18.04 -4.65 -8.04
C LEU A 459 17.79 -3.57 -9.09
N VAL A 460 16.58 -2.98 -9.15
CA VAL A 460 16.32 -1.80 -10.02
C VAL A 460 17.28 -0.67 -9.65
N HIS A 461 17.47 -0.43 -8.35
CA HIS A 461 18.40 0.59 -7.89
C HIS A 461 19.86 0.31 -8.29
N LEU A 462 20.32 -0.95 -8.21
CA LEU A 462 21.69 -1.36 -8.53
C LEU A 462 21.94 -1.44 -10.04
N LEU A 463 20.99 -1.96 -10.81
CA LEU A 463 21.11 -2.15 -12.26
C LEU A 463 20.90 -0.85 -13.05
N GLY A 464 20.07 0.05 -12.54
CA GLY A 464 19.52 1.19 -13.30
C GLY A 464 18.34 0.80 -14.19
N PRO A 465 17.62 1.80 -14.76
CA PRO A 465 16.50 1.54 -15.64
C PRO A 465 16.95 0.78 -16.90
N VAL A 466 16.11 -0.16 -17.36
CA VAL A 466 16.33 -0.81 -18.66
C VAL A 466 16.07 0.24 -19.72
N PRO A 467 17.04 0.49 -20.64
CA PRO A 467 16.81 1.42 -21.73
C PRO A 467 15.57 1.02 -22.54
N ALA A 468 14.68 1.96 -22.82
CA ALA A 468 13.59 1.73 -23.75
C ALA A 468 14.18 1.27 -25.10
N PRO A 469 13.54 0.32 -25.83
CA PRO A 469 13.89 0.09 -27.21
C PRO A 469 13.90 1.45 -27.92
N PRO A 470 14.87 1.73 -28.82
CA PRO A 470 14.77 2.91 -29.64
C PRO A 470 13.37 2.87 -30.26
N GLU A 471 12.58 3.92 -30.01
CA GLU A 471 11.34 4.08 -30.78
C GLU A 471 11.81 3.95 -32.23
N GLU A 472 11.42 2.87 -32.92
CA GLU A 472 11.43 2.86 -34.35
C GLU A 472 10.54 4.06 -34.67
N ASN A 473 11.19 5.20 -34.94
CA ASN A 473 10.54 6.23 -35.67
C ASN A 473 10.07 5.50 -36.91
N GLU A 474 8.84 5.01 -36.91
CA GLU A 474 8.05 4.93 -38.11
C GLU A 474 8.03 6.37 -38.65
N THR A 475 9.14 6.76 -39.22
CA THR A 475 9.11 7.66 -40.32
C THR A 475 8.28 6.87 -41.32
N SER A 476 6.96 6.99 -41.17
CA SER A 476 6.02 6.51 -42.16
C SER A 476 6.43 7.27 -43.43
N LEU A 477 7.19 6.58 -44.26
CA LEU A 477 7.43 6.89 -45.66
C LEU A 477 6.10 6.74 -46.45
N PHE A 478 4.98 6.97 -45.80
CA PHE A 478 3.73 7.31 -46.43
C PHE A 478 3.68 8.83 -46.47
N LEU A 479 4.47 9.39 -47.38
CA LEU A 479 4.14 10.63 -48.03
C LEU A 479 2.75 10.44 -48.68
N ASP A 480 1.69 10.70 -47.90
CA ASP A 480 0.43 11.06 -48.49
C ASP A 480 0.70 12.34 -49.29
N ALA A 481 0.61 12.21 -50.61
CA ALA A 481 0.99 13.23 -51.58
C ALA A 481 0.10 14.49 -51.55
N ASP A 482 -0.74 14.66 -50.53
CA ASP A 482 -1.72 15.73 -50.39
C ASP A 482 -1.62 16.59 -49.11
N SER A 483 -0.56 16.48 -48.30
CA SER A 483 -0.39 17.39 -47.17
C SER A 483 0.71 18.43 -47.43
N GLU A 484 0.29 19.66 -47.69
CA GLU A 484 1.13 20.84 -47.99
C GLU A 484 1.83 21.45 -46.72
N TYR A 485 1.88 20.76 -45.59
CA TYR A 485 2.55 21.23 -44.39
C TYR A 485 3.59 20.24 -43.86
N ALA A 486 4.84 20.48 -44.26
CA ALA A 486 5.97 19.87 -43.58
C ALA A 486 6.08 20.49 -42.18
N GLU A 487 5.83 19.72 -41.13
CA GLU A 487 6.07 20.13 -39.75
C GLU A 487 7.59 20.32 -39.57
N ILE A 488 8.00 21.56 -39.41
CA ILE A 488 9.42 21.91 -39.25
C ILE A 488 9.80 21.55 -37.79
N VAL A 489 10.42 20.40 -37.59
CA VAL A 489 11.04 20.04 -36.33
C VAL A 489 12.14 21.07 -36.01
N THR A 490 11.91 21.93 -35.05
CA THR A 490 12.86 22.99 -34.66
C THR A 490 14.06 22.42 -33.95
N THR A 491 15.19 23.14 -33.97
CA THR A 491 16.39 22.78 -33.19
C THR A 491 16.10 22.72 -31.69
N ALA A 492 15.08 23.46 -31.20
CA ALA A 492 14.60 23.40 -29.83
C ALA A 492 13.92 22.05 -29.53
N ASP A 493 13.15 21.47 -30.48
CA ASP A 493 12.52 20.17 -30.32
C ASP A 493 13.58 19.04 -30.29
N ARG A 494 14.64 19.17 -31.11
CA ARG A 494 15.79 18.23 -31.05
C ARG A 494 16.58 18.32 -29.76
N LEU A 495 16.71 19.51 -29.16
CA LEU A 495 17.37 19.73 -27.88
C LEU A 495 16.49 19.33 -26.69
N SER A 496 15.18 19.36 -26.81
CA SER A 496 14.25 18.88 -25.77
C SER A 496 14.23 17.37 -25.64
N VAL A 497 14.55 16.62 -26.70
CA VAL A 497 14.66 15.15 -26.72
C VAL A 497 15.98 14.66 -26.09
N GLN A 498 17.01 15.50 -26.04
CA GLN A 498 18.28 15.20 -25.35
C GLN A 498 18.30 15.77 -23.93
N ARG A 499 17.29 15.49 -23.10
CA ARG A 499 17.51 15.53 -21.67
C ARG A 499 18.40 14.34 -21.35
N GLU A 500 19.70 14.59 -21.09
CA GLU A 500 20.56 13.61 -20.44
C GLU A 500 19.81 13.12 -19.21
N VAL A 501 19.34 11.88 -19.26
CA VAL A 501 18.77 11.21 -18.08
C VAL A 501 19.94 11.10 -17.13
N ASP A 502 19.93 11.90 -16.05
CA ASP A 502 20.93 11.81 -14.99
C ASP A 502 20.98 10.32 -14.58
N PRO A 503 22.13 9.63 -14.70
CA PRO A 503 22.25 8.22 -14.31
C PRO A 503 21.85 7.97 -12.85
N PHE A 504 21.72 9.03 -12.06
CA PHE A 504 21.27 9.02 -10.68
C PHE A 504 19.77 9.39 -10.52
N ASP A 505 19.13 9.86 -11.59
CA ASP A 505 17.68 10.14 -11.58
C ASP A 505 16.92 8.80 -11.62
N LEU A 506 16.60 8.33 -10.42
CA LEU A 506 15.86 7.07 -10.29
C LEU A 506 14.37 7.33 -10.53
N PRO A 507 13.71 6.47 -11.28
CA PRO A 507 12.29 6.63 -11.65
C PRO A 507 11.33 6.37 -10.47
N HIS A 508 11.83 6.31 -9.24
CA HIS A 508 10.97 6.12 -8.06
C HIS A 508 10.11 7.35 -7.82
N ARG A 509 8.80 7.14 -7.76
CA ARG A 509 7.89 8.18 -7.31
C ARG A 509 8.20 8.53 -5.85
N THR A 510 8.50 9.79 -5.58
CA THR A 510 8.72 10.29 -4.22
C THR A 510 7.45 10.94 -3.67
N TYR A 511 7.28 10.87 -2.35
CA TYR A 511 6.09 11.39 -1.66
C TYR A 511 6.49 12.43 -0.63
N ALA A 512 5.57 13.37 -0.35
CA ALA A 512 5.76 14.37 0.69
C ALA A 512 5.46 13.82 2.10
N HIS A 513 4.63 12.77 2.20
CA HIS A 513 4.35 12.06 3.44
C HIS A 513 4.23 10.56 3.19
N VAL A 514 4.75 9.77 4.15
CA VAL A 514 4.62 8.31 4.13
C VAL A 514 3.98 7.86 5.43
N LEU A 515 2.86 7.15 5.32
CA LEU A 515 2.20 6.48 6.44
C LEU A 515 2.39 4.97 6.30
N ILE A 516 2.86 4.34 7.37
CA ILE A 516 3.05 2.88 7.42
C ILE A 516 2.25 2.36 8.60
N ASP A 517 1.36 1.42 8.34
CA ASP A 517 0.67 0.66 9.38
C ASP A 517 1.28 -0.74 9.53
N GLU A 518 1.09 -1.33 10.71
CA GLU A 518 1.69 -2.61 11.13
C GLU A 518 3.22 -2.63 10.94
N ALA A 519 3.88 -1.52 11.26
CA ALA A 519 5.29 -1.28 11.00
C ALA A 519 6.25 -2.28 11.67
N GLN A 520 5.80 -3.01 12.69
CA GLN A 520 6.57 -4.06 13.36
C GLN A 520 6.85 -5.27 12.47
N ASP A 521 6.11 -5.43 11.36
CA ASP A 521 6.28 -6.51 10.41
C ASP A 521 7.08 -6.11 9.15
N VAL A 522 7.45 -4.84 9.05
CA VAL A 522 8.25 -4.33 7.93
C VAL A 522 9.68 -4.84 8.06
N THR A 523 10.12 -5.62 7.08
CA THR A 523 11.47 -6.20 7.07
C THR A 523 12.55 -5.14 6.80
N PRO A 524 13.80 -5.37 7.20
CA PRO A 524 14.91 -4.45 6.94
C PRO A 524 15.09 -4.08 5.46
N MET A 525 14.91 -5.03 4.54
CA MET A 525 14.96 -4.76 3.10
C MET A 525 13.76 -3.91 2.63
N GLN A 526 12.57 -4.13 3.18
CA GLN A 526 11.40 -3.31 2.88
C GLN A 526 11.57 -1.87 3.39
N TRP A 527 12.18 -1.67 4.57
CA TRP A 527 12.52 -0.33 5.05
C TRP A 527 13.40 0.44 4.05
N ARG A 528 14.38 -0.22 3.42
CA ARG A 528 15.21 0.41 2.37
C ARG A 528 14.40 0.78 1.14
N MET A 529 13.49 -0.09 0.70
CA MET A 529 12.57 0.17 -0.40
C MET A 529 11.70 1.40 -0.13
N LEU A 530 11.13 1.50 1.07
CA LEU A 530 10.30 2.63 1.50
C LEU A 530 11.09 3.93 1.59
N ARG A 531 12.34 3.89 2.07
CA ARG A 531 13.22 5.06 2.18
C ARG A 531 13.42 5.76 0.83
N ARG A 532 13.51 5.02 -0.26
CA ARG A 532 13.66 5.61 -1.61
C ARG A 532 12.47 6.49 -1.98
N ARG A 533 11.27 6.10 -1.56
CA ARG A 533 10.02 6.84 -1.83
C ARG A 533 9.77 7.98 -0.87
N GLY A 534 10.39 7.91 0.29
CA GLY A 534 10.25 8.89 1.36
C GLY A 534 11.55 9.60 1.73
N ALA A 535 12.51 9.78 0.81
CA ALA A 535 13.83 10.37 1.11
C ALA A 535 13.75 11.77 1.74
N SER A 536 12.76 12.58 1.33
CA SER A 536 12.48 13.92 1.89
C SER A 536 11.09 14.03 2.53
N ALA A 537 10.41 12.89 2.72
CA ALA A 537 9.08 12.84 3.30
C ALA A 537 9.07 13.10 4.80
N SER A 538 7.94 13.52 5.30
CA SER A 538 7.58 13.32 6.69
C SER A 538 6.93 11.94 6.85
N TRP A 539 7.02 11.36 8.05
CA TRP A 539 6.61 9.98 8.28
C TRP A 539 5.63 9.85 9.43
N THR A 540 4.63 9.00 9.24
CA THR A 540 3.79 8.47 10.32
C THR A 540 3.94 6.96 10.32
N ILE A 541 4.43 6.41 11.42
CA ILE A 541 4.74 4.99 11.57
C ILE A 541 3.87 4.46 12.71
N VAL A 542 2.98 3.54 12.39
CA VAL A 542 2.03 2.93 13.31
C VAL A 542 2.42 1.48 13.54
N GLY A 543 2.51 1.05 14.78
CA GLY A 543 2.90 -0.33 15.06
C GLY A 543 2.72 -0.78 16.51
N ASP A 544 2.90 -2.09 16.70
CA ASP A 544 2.84 -2.77 17.98
C ASP A 544 4.02 -3.74 18.13
N GLY A 545 5.01 -3.38 18.93
CA GLY A 545 6.20 -4.22 19.12
C GLY A 545 5.90 -5.60 19.71
N ALA A 546 4.81 -5.74 20.47
CA ALA A 546 4.40 -7.04 21.04
C ALA A 546 3.86 -8.01 19.97
N GLN A 547 3.45 -7.50 18.80
CA GLN A 547 2.93 -8.28 17.67
C GLN A 547 3.97 -8.51 16.55
N SER A 548 5.24 -8.13 16.74
CA SER A 548 6.27 -8.29 15.71
C SER A 548 6.48 -9.75 15.34
N SER A 549 6.49 -10.05 14.05
CA SER A 549 6.83 -11.36 13.51
C SER A 549 8.28 -11.45 13.02
N TRP A 550 9.04 -10.33 12.99
CA TRP A 550 10.42 -10.35 12.56
C TRP A 550 11.35 -11.00 13.61
N PRO A 551 12.18 -12.00 13.22
CA PRO A 551 12.95 -12.79 14.18
C PRO A 551 14.10 -12.01 14.82
N ASP A 552 14.74 -11.05 14.12
CA ASP A 552 15.85 -10.22 14.63
C ASP A 552 15.38 -8.78 14.92
N ALA A 553 14.88 -8.56 16.13
CA ALA A 553 14.44 -7.24 16.56
C ALA A 553 15.57 -6.18 16.50
N ALA A 554 16.82 -6.58 16.73
CA ALA A 554 17.97 -5.64 16.69
C ALA A 554 18.27 -5.21 15.25
N GLU A 555 18.08 -6.08 14.25
CA GLU A 555 18.21 -5.73 12.83
C GLU A 555 17.10 -4.77 12.39
N ALA A 556 15.84 -5.08 12.78
CA ALA A 556 14.70 -4.22 12.49
C ALA A 556 14.88 -2.81 13.08
N ASP A 557 15.30 -2.73 14.33
CA ASP A 557 15.60 -1.47 15.01
C ASP A 557 16.73 -0.68 14.33
N ARG A 558 17.77 -1.36 13.85
CA ARG A 558 18.86 -0.70 13.10
C ARG A 558 18.34 -0.12 11.79
N ALA A 559 17.53 -0.89 11.06
CA ALA A 559 16.96 -0.44 9.80
C ALA A 559 16.07 0.79 9.99
N LEU A 560 15.23 0.80 11.03
CA LEU A 560 14.38 1.94 11.35
C LEU A 560 15.21 3.17 11.77
N ARG A 561 16.22 2.99 12.62
CA ARG A 561 17.14 4.09 13.02
C ARG A 561 17.90 4.66 11.83
N GLU A 562 18.30 3.85 10.87
CA GLU A 562 18.97 4.32 9.66
C GLU A 562 18.07 5.22 8.81
N ILE A 563 16.76 4.94 8.77
CA ILE A 563 15.79 5.77 8.06
C ILE A 563 15.55 7.09 8.79
N ILE A 564 15.36 7.03 10.09
CA ILE A 564 15.14 8.20 10.95
C ILE A 564 16.35 9.14 10.91
N GLY A 565 17.56 8.61 10.95
CA GLY A 565 18.79 9.40 10.97
C GLY A 565 18.79 10.44 12.10
N THR A 566 18.94 11.72 11.74
CA THR A 566 18.93 12.87 12.66
C THR A 566 17.62 13.64 12.67
N ALA A 567 16.59 13.13 12.01
CA ALA A 567 15.30 13.82 11.92
C ALA A 567 14.58 13.85 13.28
N PRO A 568 13.76 14.88 13.55
CA PRO A 568 12.99 14.97 14.78
C PRO A 568 11.98 13.81 14.87
N VAL A 569 11.88 13.20 16.06
CA VAL A 569 10.96 12.08 16.32
C VAL A 569 9.99 12.45 17.42
N ARG A 570 8.70 12.25 17.18
CA ARG A 570 7.63 12.34 18.18
C ARG A 570 7.07 10.94 18.41
N ARG A 571 6.86 10.58 19.68
CA ARG A 571 6.33 9.27 20.06
C ARG A 571 5.04 9.45 20.82
N PHE A 572 4.01 8.72 20.39
CA PHE A 572 2.71 8.66 21.01
C PHE A 572 2.39 7.21 21.36
N ARG A 573 1.86 6.99 22.55
CA ARG A 573 1.49 5.67 23.03
C ARG A 573 -0.02 5.65 23.30
N MET A 574 -0.71 4.72 22.62
CA MET A 574 -2.12 4.43 22.89
C MET A 574 -2.18 3.39 24.01
N SER A 575 -2.57 3.83 25.20
CA SER A 575 -2.43 3.04 26.42
C SER A 575 -3.64 2.18 26.75
N THR A 576 -4.78 2.40 26.08
CA THR A 576 -6.06 1.80 26.47
C THR A 576 -6.66 0.96 25.35
N ASN A 577 -6.89 -0.35 25.63
CA ASN A 577 -7.65 -1.25 24.77
C ASN A 577 -9.14 -1.15 25.14
N TYR A 578 -9.93 -0.59 24.28
CA TYR A 578 -11.38 -0.43 24.45
C TYR A 578 -12.19 -1.42 23.60
N ARG A 579 -11.54 -2.17 22.70
CA ARG A 579 -12.17 -3.03 21.72
C ARG A 579 -12.31 -4.48 22.19
N SER A 580 -11.21 -5.10 22.59
CA SER A 580 -11.22 -6.49 23.06
C SER A 580 -11.78 -6.60 24.46
N PRO A 581 -12.58 -7.64 24.80
CA PRO A 581 -13.02 -7.91 26.16
C PRO A 581 -11.83 -8.09 27.11
N ALA A 582 -11.95 -7.59 28.34
CA ALA A 582 -10.89 -7.67 29.34
C ALA A 582 -10.53 -9.14 29.65
N GLU A 583 -11.52 -10.03 29.66
CA GLU A 583 -11.35 -11.47 29.91
C GLU A 583 -10.51 -12.14 28.85
N VAL A 584 -10.74 -11.79 27.58
CA VAL A 584 -9.95 -12.27 26.44
C VAL A 584 -8.55 -11.69 26.46
N PHE A 585 -8.46 -10.39 26.73
CA PHE A 585 -7.17 -9.69 26.75
C PHE A 585 -6.27 -10.13 27.91
N ASP A 586 -6.84 -10.45 29.08
CA ASP A 586 -6.11 -10.99 30.22
C ASP A 586 -5.43 -12.33 29.89
N LEU A 587 -6.17 -13.25 29.25
CA LEU A 587 -5.59 -14.50 28.78
C LEU A 587 -4.43 -14.25 27.80
N ALA A 588 -4.65 -13.44 26.78
CA ALA A 588 -3.66 -13.14 25.76
C ALA A 588 -2.41 -12.46 26.35
N SER A 589 -2.62 -11.55 27.31
CA SER A 589 -1.54 -10.84 28.01
C SER A 589 -0.67 -11.80 28.84
N ARG A 590 -1.27 -12.72 29.59
CA ARG A 590 -0.53 -13.75 30.34
C ARG A 590 0.32 -14.62 29.42
N VAL A 591 -0.21 -15.02 28.27
CA VAL A 591 0.52 -15.82 27.27
C VAL A 591 1.76 -15.09 26.75
N VAL A 592 1.61 -13.81 26.38
CA VAL A 592 2.74 -13.07 25.78
C VAL A 592 3.76 -12.65 26.84
N VAL A 593 3.35 -12.26 28.05
CA VAL A 593 4.26 -11.83 29.13
C VAL A 593 5.13 -12.98 29.63
N GLU A 594 4.62 -14.23 29.64
CA GLU A 594 5.41 -15.39 30.03
C GLU A 594 6.63 -15.59 29.10
N ALA A 595 6.48 -15.31 27.81
CA ALA A 595 7.56 -15.41 26.83
C ALA A 595 8.37 -14.09 26.68
N TYR A 596 7.71 -12.94 26.87
CA TYR A 596 8.28 -11.60 26.70
C TYR A 596 7.88 -10.68 27.87
N PRO A 597 8.57 -10.72 29.00
CA PRO A 597 8.23 -9.94 30.21
C PRO A 597 8.21 -8.43 30.01
N GLU A 598 8.95 -7.91 29.02
CA GLU A 598 9.06 -6.49 28.68
C GLU A 598 8.02 -6.04 27.64
N ALA A 599 7.01 -6.88 27.31
CA ALA A 599 6.00 -6.53 26.34
C ALA A 599 5.18 -5.32 26.81
N ASP A 600 5.09 -4.27 25.98
CA ASP A 600 4.30 -3.07 26.27
C ASP A 600 2.83 -3.34 25.94
N LEU A 601 2.02 -3.59 26.96
CA LEU A 601 0.62 -3.96 26.82
C LEU A 601 -0.31 -2.81 27.25
N PRO A 602 -1.43 -2.60 26.54
CA PRO A 602 -2.46 -1.64 26.96
C PRO A 602 -3.29 -2.20 28.11
N THR A 603 -4.08 -1.32 28.71
CA THR A 603 -5.06 -1.72 29.74
C THR A 603 -6.42 -1.93 29.09
N ALA A 604 -7.01 -3.13 29.21
CA ALA A 604 -8.35 -3.37 28.72
C ALA A 604 -9.41 -2.80 29.65
N VAL A 605 -10.39 -2.11 29.10
CA VAL A 605 -11.42 -1.38 29.88
C VAL A 605 -12.84 -1.91 29.68
N ARG A 606 -13.05 -2.76 28.64
CA ARG A 606 -14.34 -3.35 28.32
C ARG A 606 -14.43 -4.76 28.89
N SER A 607 -15.46 -5.07 29.66
CA SER A 607 -15.76 -6.42 30.14
C SER A 607 -17.08 -6.91 29.54
N THR A 608 -17.13 -8.17 29.14
CA THR A 608 -18.33 -8.86 28.67
C THR A 608 -18.87 -9.85 29.73
N GLY A 609 -18.09 -10.13 30.74
CA GLY A 609 -18.40 -11.13 31.78
C GLY A 609 -18.35 -12.57 31.28
N VAL A 610 -17.73 -12.79 30.10
CA VAL A 610 -17.64 -14.13 29.50
C VAL A 610 -16.17 -14.51 29.31
N GLU A 611 -15.77 -15.52 30.01
CA GLU A 611 -14.41 -16.08 29.96
C GLU A 611 -14.17 -16.81 28.62
N PRO A 612 -12.93 -16.78 28.09
CA PRO A 612 -12.54 -17.62 26.95
C PRO A 612 -12.75 -19.11 27.19
N LEU A 613 -13.26 -19.83 26.20
CA LEU A 613 -13.42 -21.28 26.27
C LEU A 613 -12.12 -21.99 25.83
N LEU A 614 -11.47 -22.67 26.76
CA LEU A 614 -10.27 -23.47 26.49
C LEU A 614 -10.65 -24.95 26.35
N ALA A 615 -11.01 -25.39 25.14
CA ALA A 615 -11.46 -26.74 24.88
C ALA A 615 -10.31 -27.67 24.46
N VAL A 616 -10.55 -28.99 24.56
CA VAL A 616 -9.65 -30.04 24.07
C VAL A 616 -10.45 -30.96 23.16
N ALA A 617 -10.05 -31.06 21.90
CA ALA A 617 -10.68 -31.91 20.91
C ALA A 617 -10.32 -33.38 21.11
N GLN A 618 -11.30 -34.26 20.98
CA GLN A 618 -11.11 -35.71 20.84
C GLN A 618 -11.13 -36.11 19.37
N ASP A 619 -11.93 -35.44 18.56
CA ASP A 619 -11.97 -35.52 17.09
C ASP A 619 -11.93 -34.08 16.56
N LEU A 620 -10.73 -33.65 16.13
CA LEU A 620 -10.49 -32.27 15.76
C LEU A 620 -11.44 -31.80 14.65
N ARG A 621 -11.66 -32.63 13.64
CA ARG A 621 -12.55 -32.34 12.52
C ARG A 621 -13.98 -32.03 12.96
N ARG A 622 -14.53 -32.92 13.77
CA ARG A 622 -15.90 -32.77 14.26
C ARG A 622 -16.00 -31.59 15.23
N ASP A 623 -15.05 -31.48 16.14
CA ASP A 623 -15.08 -30.50 17.21
C ASP A 623 -14.86 -29.08 16.69
N VAL A 624 -14.05 -28.86 15.63
CA VAL A 624 -13.94 -27.58 14.92
C VAL A 624 -15.30 -27.14 14.35
N VAL A 625 -16.00 -28.02 13.64
CA VAL A 625 -17.31 -27.72 13.06
C VAL A 625 -18.35 -27.40 14.16
N GLU A 626 -18.32 -28.13 15.28
CA GLU A 626 -19.23 -27.92 16.41
C GLU A 626 -18.97 -26.55 17.08
N GLN A 627 -17.71 -26.21 17.33
CA GLN A 627 -17.37 -24.91 17.93
C GLN A 627 -17.68 -23.73 17.02
N VAL A 628 -17.44 -23.83 15.72
CA VAL A 628 -17.83 -22.79 14.75
C VAL A 628 -19.35 -22.61 14.71
N ARG A 629 -20.11 -23.71 14.70
CA ARG A 629 -21.58 -23.65 14.76
C ARG A 629 -22.07 -22.99 16.06
N ALA A 630 -21.42 -23.29 17.19
CA ALA A 630 -21.74 -22.68 18.47
C ALA A 630 -21.46 -21.16 18.47
N LEU A 631 -20.30 -20.75 17.89
CA LEU A 631 -19.94 -19.34 17.77
C LEU A 631 -20.91 -18.57 16.88
N LEU A 632 -21.30 -19.13 15.72
CA LEU A 632 -22.31 -18.51 14.82
C LEU A 632 -23.65 -18.27 15.50
N GLY A 633 -24.04 -19.12 16.46
CA GLY A 633 -25.23 -18.93 17.28
C GLY A 633 -25.06 -17.94 18.43
N GLN A 634 -23.85 -17.57 18.80
CA GLN A 634 -23.53 -16.67 19.93
C GLN A 634 -23.22 -15.24 19.52
N VAL A 635 -22.83 -15.02 18.26
CA VAL A 635 -22.50 -13.71 17.72
C VAL A 635 -23.30 -13.42 16.45
N ASP A 636 -23.67 -12.17 16.26
CA ASP A 636 -24.45 -11.75 15.07
C ASP A 636 -23.53 -11.40 13.88
N GLY A 637 -22.25 -11.13 14.12
CA GLY A 637 -21.26 -10.73 13.13
C GLY A 637 -20.42 -11.89 12.59
N THR A 638 -19.15 -11.61 12.31
CA THR A 638 -18.21 -12.55 11.65
C THR A 638 -17.52 -13.49 12.63
N VAL A 639 -17.19 -14.68 12.15
CA VAL A 639 -16.44 -15.70 12.90
C VAL A 639 -15.10 -16.00 12.18
N GLY A 640 -14.00 -15.72 12.86
CA GLY A 640 -12.65 -16.07 12.40
C GLY A 640 -12.22 -17.43 12.92
N VAL A 641 -11.77 -18.31 12.03
CA VAL A 641 -11.15 -19.58 12.38
C VAL A 641 -9.66 -19.47 12.10
N VAL A 642 -8.88 -19.25 13.14
CA VAL A 642 -7.43 -19.09 13.03
C VAL A 642 -6.76 -20.45 13.23
N CYS A 643 -6.00 -20.90 12.23
CA CYS A 643 -5.35 -22.20 12.24
C CYS A 643 -3.89 -22.10 11.77
N PRO A 644 -3.04 -23.10 12.09
CA PRO A 644 -1.68 -23.17 11.54
C PRO A 644 -1.71 -23.38 10.03
N PRO A 645 -0.70 -22.90 9.28
CA PRO A 645 -0.62 -23.03 7.82
C PRO A 645 -0.84 -24.45 7.31
N SER A 646 -0.28 -25.45 7.99
CA SER A 646 -0.39 -26.86 7.61
C SER A 646 -1.82 -27.42 7.65
N ARG A 647 -2.73 -26.81 8.42
CA ARG A 647 -4.11 -27.28 8.62
C ARG A 647 -5.17 -26.44 7.90
N ARG A 648 -4.79 -25.31 7.32
CA ARG A 648 -5.73 -24.34 6.74
C ARG A 648 -6.67 -24.95 5.71
N ASP A 649 -6.12 -25.64 4.72
CA ASP A 649 -6.92 -26.21 3.63
C ASP A 649 -7.83 -27.35 4.12
N THR A 650 -7.36 -28.13 5.11
CA THR A 650 -8.17 -29.18 5.73
C THR A 650 -9.34 -28.61 6.52
N VAL A 651 -9.10 -27.59 7.35
CA VAL A 651 -10.12 -26.91 8.13
C VAL A 651 -11.14 -26.25 7.22
N LEU A 652 -10.69 -25.60 6.14
CA LEU A 652 -11.57 -24.98 5.15
C LEU A 652 -12.49 -26.05 4.50
N ALA A 653 -11.92 -27.15 4.01
CA ALA A 653 -12.69 -28.23 3.39
C ALA A 653 -13.70 -28.87 4.35
N ASP A 654 -13.34 -29.02 5.64
CA ASP A 654 -14.22 -29.58 6.67
C ASP A 654 -15.42 -28.66 6.97
N LEU A 655 -15.22 -27.36 7.01
CA LEU A 655 -16.27 -26.37 7.23
C LEU A 655 -17.18 -26.24 6.00
N GLU A 656 -16.63 -26.23 4.77
CA GLU A 656 -17.42 -26.24 3.54
C GLU A 656 -18.28 -27.52 3.45
N GLY A 657 -17.72 -28.68 3.80
CA GLY A 657 -18.41 -29.96 3.81
C GLY A 657 -19.52 -30.07 4.87
N ALA A 658 -19.49 -29.23 5.91
CA ALA A 658 -20.45 -29.23 7.01
C ALA A 658 -21.73 -28.44 6.72
N ALA A 659 -21.81 -27.70 5.59
CA ALA A 659 -22.95 -26.89 5.14
C ALA A 659 -23.60 -26.10 6.30
N LEU A 660 -22.79 -25.25 6.95
CA LEU A 660 -23.22 -24.44 8.09
C LEU A 660 -24.13 -23.28 7.66
N ASP A 661 -25.20 -23.04 8.40
CA ASP A 661 -26.00 -21.82 8.26
C ASP A 661 -25.14 -20.61 8.65
N GLY A 662 -25.03 -19.58 7.78
CA GLY A 662 -24.16 -18.44 7.98
C GLY A 662 -22.69 -18.69 7.57
N ALA A 663 -22.44 -19.62 6.65
CA ALA A 663 -21.11 -19.90 6.11
C ALA A 663 -20.42 -18.66 5.50
N ASP A 664 -21.18 -17.72 4.98
CA ASP A 664 -20.74 -16.42 4.46
C ASP A 664 -20.12 -15.50 5.52
N ARG A 665 -20.37 -15.79 6.81
CA ARG A 665 -19.80 -15.08 7.96
C ARG A 665 -18.49 -15.69 8.48
N ILE A 666 -18.04 -16.83 7.91
CA ILE A 666 -16.87 -17.57 8.37
C ILE A 666 -15.64 -17.16 7.53
N ALA A 667 -14.53 -16.84 8.21
CA ALA A 667 -13.23 -16.65 7.58
C ALA A 667 -12.23 -17.63 8.17
N VAL A 668 -11.63 -18.50 7.33
CA VAL A 668 -10.54 -19.42 7.70
C VAL A 668 -9.21 -18.77 7.31
N VAL A 669 -8.41 -18.47 8.31
CA VAL A 669 -7.17 -17.67 8.13
C VAL A 669 -6.03 -18.24 8.98
N THR A 670 -4.81 -17.96 8.56
CA THR A 670 -3.63 -18.14 9.41
C THR A 670 -3.48 -16.96 10.39
N SER A 671 -2.62 -17.10 11.38
CA SER A 671 -2.30 -16.02 12.32
C SER A 671 -1.78 -14.76 11.62
N LEU A 672 -0.98 -14.90 10.56
CA LEU A 672 -0.48 -13.77 9.77
C LEU A 672 -1.57 -13.09 8.94
N GLU A 673 -2.43 -13.87 8.30
CA GLU A 673 -3.57 -13.34 7.52
C GLU A 673 -4.61 -12.66 8.41
N SER A 674 -4.70 -13.04 9.71
CA SER A 674 -5.61 -12.43 10.68
C SER A 674 -5.17 -11.05 11.17
N LYS A 675 -3.92 -10.63 10.88
CA LYS A 675 -3.40 -9.33 11.30
C LYS A 675 -4.21 -8.18 10.69
N GLY A 676 -4.54 -7.21 11.50
CA GLY A 676 -5.37 -6.07 11.09
C GLY A 676 -6.85 -6.38 10.89
N LEU A 677 -7.24 -7.66 10.97
CA LEU A 677 -8.65 -8.09 10.88
C LEU A 677 -9.22 -8.31 12.28
N GLU A 678 -10.54 -8.24 12.39
CA GLU A 678 -11.30 -8.42 13.63
C GLU A 678 -12.55 -9.22 13.36
N TYR A 679 -12.92 -10.04 14.34
CA TYR A 679 -14.07 -10.92 14.25
C TYR A 679 -14.87 -10.86 15.54
N ASP A 680 -16.18 -11.02 15.47
CA ASP A 680 -17.02 -11.06 16.67
C ASP A 680 -16.74 -12.32 17.50
N GLY A 681 -16.58 -13.44 16.82
CA GLY A 681 -16.14 -14.70 17.44
C GLY A 681 -14.85 -15.20 16.82
N VAL A 682 -13.95 -15.78 17.60
CA VAL A 682 -12.73 -16.41 17.10
C VAL A 682 -12.59 -17.82 17.67
N LEU A 683 -12.30 -18.77 16.80
CA LEU A 683 -11.82 -20.09 17.14
C LEU A 683 -10.32 -20.19 16.77
N VAL A 684 -9.45 -20.46 17.74
CA VAL A 684 -8.03 -20.75 17.48
C VAL A 684 -7.84 -22.27 17.54
N VAL A 685 -7.50 -22.85 16.40
CA VAL A 685 -7.32 -24.30 16.21
C VAL A 685 -5.85 -24.66 16.47
N THR A 686 -5.59 -25.64 17.35
CA THR A 686 -4.27 -26.14 17.72
C THR A 686 -3.25 -25.01 17.99
N PRO A 687 -3.42 -24.23 19.07
CA PRO A 687 -2.55 -23.07 19.36
C PRO A 687 -1.06 -23.40 19.48
N ASP A 688 -0.68 -24.60 19.96
CA ASP A 688 0.73 -25.04 19.99
C ASP A 688 1.33 -25.12 18.58
N ASP A 689 0.55 -25.58 17.58
CA ASP A 689 0.99 -25.66 16.18
C ASP A 689 1.05 -24.24 15.59
N VAL A 690 0.14 -23.34 15.97
CA VAL A 690 0.22 -21.90 15.59
C VAL A 690 1.53 -21.30 16.08
N VAL A 691 1.96 -21.59 17.31
CA VAL A 691 3.26 -21.15 17.84
C VAL A 691 4.42 -21.77 17.09
N ALA A 692 4.34 -23.05 16.76
CA ALA A 692 5.45 -23.79 16.13
C ALA A 692 5.66 -23.43 14.66
N GLU A 693 4.58 -23.16 13.91
CA GLU A 693 4.62 -22.94 12.46
C GLU A 693 4.65 -21.47 12.07
N SER A 694 4.30 -20.54 12.99
CA SER A 694 4.28 -19.13 12.69
C SER A 694 5.61 -18.43 12.98
N PRO A 695 6.07 -17.48 12.14
CA PRO A 695 7.38 -16.84 12.29
C PRO A 695 7.55 -16.08 13.60
N GLY A 696 6.48 -15.51 14.14
CA GLY A 696 6.49 -14.78 15.41
C GLY A 696 6.31 -15.66 16.65
N GLY A 697 6.13 -16.98 16.49
CA GLY A 697 5.94 -17.91 17.60
C GLY A 697 4.79 -17.48 18.54
N VAL A 698 5.08 -17.29 19.82
CA VAL A 698 4.10 -16.84 20.83
C VAL A 698 3.46 -15.48 20.47
N ARG A 699 4.18 -14.58 19.80
CA ARG A 699 3.61 -13.29 19.36
C ARG A 699 2.53 -13.50 18.29
N SER A 700 2.69 -14.49 17.40
CA SER A 700 1.66 -14.85 16.44
C SER A 700 0.40 -15.42 17.11
N LEU A 701 0.58 -16.22 18.16
CA LEU A 701 -0.54 -16.68 18.97
C LEU A 701 -1.21 -15.50 19.70
N TYR A 702 -0.46 -14.57 20.28
CA TYR A 702 -0.99 -13.36 20.90
C TYR A 702 -1.84 -12.54 19.91
N VAL A 703 -1.39 -12.40 18.65
CA VAL A 703 -2.21 -11.79 17.60
C VAL A 703 -3.53 -12.52 17.45
N SER A 704 -3.52 -13.85 17.31
CA SER A 704 -4.72 -14.67 17.12
C SER A 704 -5.71 -14.54 18.31
N LEU A 705 -5.19 -14.57 19.53
CA LEU A 705 -6.00 -14.45 20.76
C LEU A 705 -6.63 -13.06 20.94
N THR A 706 -6.06 -12.02 20.32
CA THR A 706 -6.55 -10.63 20.41
C THR A 706 -7.44 -10.19 19.24
N ARG A 707 -7.82 -11.10 18.35
CA ARG A 707 -8.71 -10.80 17.22
C ARG A 707 -10.20 -10.73 17.57
N PRO A 708 -10.71 -11.44 18.60
CA PRO A 708 -12.13 -11.39 18.90
C PRO A 708 -12.55 -10.08 19.54
N THR A 709 -13.73 -9.60 19.10
CA THR A 709 -14.41 -8.46 19.74
C THR A 709 -15.42 -8.92 20.80
N GLN A 710 -15.87 -10.19 20.80
CA GLN A 710 -16.88 -10.69 21.72
C GLN A 710 -16.54 -12.03 22.35
N ARG A 711 -16.15 -13.06 21.56
CA ARG A 711 -16.00 -14.45 22.02
C ARG A 711 -14.69 -15.06 21.54
N LEU A 712 -14.01 -15.76 22.44
CA LEU A 712 -12.82 -16.54 22.14
C LEU A 712 -13.02 -18.00 22.53
N VAL A 713 -12.71 -18.88 21.58
CA VAL A 713 -12.61 -20.32 21.81
C VAL A 713 -11.22 -20.77 21.34
N THR A 714 -10.54 -21.58 22.11
CA THR A 714 -9.33 -22.29 21.69
C THR A 714 -9.58 -23.79 21.71
N LEU A 715 -9.01 -24.51 20.75
CA LEU A 715 -9.21 -25.94 20.60
C LEU A 715 -7.88 -26.65 20.48
N ASP A 716 -7.42 -27.25 21.58
CA ASP A 716 -6.23 -28.11 21.61
C ASP A 716 -6.55 -29.51 21.12
N GLU A 717 -5.57 -30.24 20.61
CA GLU A 717 -5.75 -31.61 20.14
C GLU A 717 -5.30 -32.64 21.18
N GLY A 718 -6.22 -33.51 21.61
CA GLY A 718 -5.97 -34.66 22.47
C GLY A 718 -5.62 -34.36 23.95
N ARG A 719 -4.97 -33.24 24.23
CA ARG A 719 -4.57 -32.79 25.58
C ARG A 719 -4.46 -31.27 25.64
N PRO A 720 -4.50 -30.65 26.84
CA PRO A 720 -4.23 -29.22 27.00
C PRO A 720 -2.87 -28.83 26.41
N GLY A 721 -2.85 -27.74 25.64
CA GLY A 721 -1.66 -27.22 24.98
C GLY A 721 -0.64 -26.64 25.97
N ARG A 722 0.62 -26.60 25.54
CA ARG A 722 1.74 -26.01 26.31
C ARG A 722 1.70 -24.48 26.30
N TRP A 723 0.98 -23.89 25.35
CA TRP A 723 0.80 -22.47 25.22
C TRP A 723 -0.02 -21.84 26.38
N ARG A 724 -0.78 -22.68 27.10
CA ARG A 724 -1.64 -22.19 28.19
C ARG A 724 -0.79 -21.62 29.31
N PRO A 725 -1.06 -20.38 29.77
CA PRO A 725 -0.33 -19.80 30.89
C PRO A 725 -0.66 -20.52 32.17
N ALA A 726 0.24 -20.46 33.15
CA ALA A 726 0.05 -21.11 34.46
C ALA A 726 -1.26 -20.69 35.12
N GLY A 727 -2.11 -21.65 35.48
CA GLY A 727 -3.40 -21.41 36.13
C GLY A 727 -4.58 -21.05 35.20
N ALA A 728 -4.43 -21.30 33.90
CA ALA A 728 -5.52 -21.18 32.92
C ALA A 728 -6.27 -22.50 32.74
#